data_aee693ac649675534162804462b38aa7
#
_entry.id   aee693ac649675534162804462b38aa7
#
_cell.length_a   1.000
_cell.length_b   1.000
_cell.length_c   1.000
_cell.angle_alpha   90.00
_cell.angle_beta   90.00
_cell.angle_gamma   90.00
#
_symmetry.space_group_name_H-M   'P 1'
#
loop_
_entity.id
_entity.type
_entity.pdbx_description
1 polymer ?
#
loop_
_entity_poly.entity_id
_entity_poly.type
_entity_poly.pdbx_seq_one_letter_code
_entity_poly.pdbx_strand_id
1 'polypeptide(L)'
;MNRIQTGIALSVALAGVAACGGDDTTGPLDRVDAIVFLQRTPRNEMGDIFQYRSYRPGGRIVKLSPPTADGKLEELCCSNAGSEFADIDISNYDLSFDAQATPPKGEIVFSGKLSDAQNYGLFILHLETGAVDQLPTDPMYDFLNPVFMPGDKILFTTNKSVEEGAPQHRDEYERGVTLQVGSMNRDGTGMVLGPRNLSHRVFPTLTSDGRILLTQWDHLGDMNAGHLMFMNPDMTTLREAFGKESTGVTNSYLKAHEISPGRFVAIGTSRDRTVQSGAILDIRLGKTATEDGAVRANVDMSEANAEARILTPNVPLGREPSSMTIGRYYDAYPLDAADYPTLVVSWSDGTVESGTLEAAGKSAQFGLYVYDSKAKARRPLYDDLEKWDVLARPLAPRPAPPQIPASGTHQFDQETTLIGSMDVYQSSVATINRGDAVAVRVIEGFSTEEGIPRDFGLTEHEGAAILGQAPVEADGSWAALIPANVPVHVQPIDKFGMALVNEPVWFSGKKGESRFCGGCHESRTDATVIQPGVTQAIGRGPANLHATTLRGDRVSSGFTRTGTVGIPWDRALQPIFDAKCVSCHNGTPGPANPSWTIMDPMTGASFTWTFDLRGGPATYGVGDAMLSGYSASHLSLIGPSMRDLERADLVVVGDLKVYIEPGNARDSELMKKLNPMQLYPSPDGNVRAFPGMPVHARDVGADLTADEYFLLNAMADAGGQFYSRENAPGAP
;
A
#
# COMPACT_ATOMS: atom_id res chain seq x y z
N MET A 1 50.89 -12.19 -50.53
CA MET A 1 50.69 -13.11 -49.43
C MET A 1 49.22 -12.98 -48.99
N ASN A 2 48.44 -13.92 -49.49
CA ASN A 2 46.95 -13.94 -49.39
C ASN A 2 46.51 -14.34 -48.02
N ARG A 3 45.59 -13.56 -47.44
CA ARG A 3 44.77 -13.99 -46.32
C ARG A 3 43.40 -14.42 -46.88
N ILE A 4 43.10 -15.69 -46.70
CA ILE A 4 41.81 -16.29 -46.96
C ILE A 4 40.91 -16.00 -45.76
N GLN A 5 39.78 -15.32 -46.01
CA GLN A 5 38.70 -15.21 -45.05
C GLN A 5 37.72 -16.39 -45.31
N THR A 6 37.61 -17.23 -44.31
CA THR A 6 36.60 -18.31 -44.31
C THR A 6 35.35 -17.83 -43.56
N GLY A 7 34.30 -17.54 -44.30
CA GLY A 7 32.98 -17.29 -43.75
C GLY A 7 32.29 -18.59 -43.34
N ILE A 8 31.87 -18.69 -42.10
CA ILE A 8 31.03 -19.81 -41.64
C ILE A 8 29.57 -19.33 -41.72
N ALA A 9 28.85 -19.90 -42.66
CA ALA A 9 27.40 -19.78 -42.75
C ALA A 9 26.76 -20.74 -41.74
N LEU A 10 26.05 -20.17 -40.74
CA LEU A 10 25.27 -20.97 -39.80
C LEU A 10 23.89 -21.23 -40.41
N SER A 11 23.68 -22.45 -40.85
CA SER A 11 22.37 -22.93 -41.34
C SER A 11 21.50 -23.30 -40.14
N VAL A 12 20.46 -22.50 -39.87
CA VAL A 12 19.40 -22.86 -38.90
C VAL A 12 18.49 -23.90 -39.58
N ALA A 13 18.54 -25.13 -39.09
CA ALA A 13 17.61 -26.17 -39.48
C ALA A 13 16.27 -25.94 -38.76
N LEU A 14 15.23 -25.58 -39.52
CA LEU A 14 13.85 -25.67 -39.05
C LEU A 14 13.50 -27.18 -38.89
N ALA A 15 13.42 -27.62 -37.64
CA ALA A 15 12.80 -28.89 -37.32
C ALA A 15 11.28 -28.71 -37.35
N GLY A 16 10.66 -29.20 -38.41
CA GLY A 16 9.21 -29.29 -38.49
C GLY A 16 8.65 -30.19 -37.37
N VAL A 17 7.86 -29.61 -36.48
CA VAL A 17 7.05 -30.38 -35.54
C VAL A 17 5.85 -30.90 -36.29
N ALA A 18 5.81 -32.22 -36.47
CA ALA A 18 4.65 -32.92 -37.00
C ALA A 18 3.45 -32.70 -36.07
N ALA A 19 2.37 -32.18 -36.62
CA ALA A 19 1.08 -32.11 -35.98
C ALA A 19 0.58 -33.49 -35.66
N CYS A 20 0.52 -33.89 -34.42
CA CYS A 20 -0.31 -34.98 -33.94
C CYS A 20 -1.72 -34.47 -33.78
N GLY A 21 -2.65 -35.19 -34.43
CA GLY A 21 -4.04 -34.80 -34.58
C GLY A 21 -4.85 -34.72 -33.32
N GLY A 22 -5.83 -33.85 -33.42
CA GLY A 22 -7.20 -33.98 -32.97
C GLY A 22 -7.46 -34.24 -31.50
N ASP A 23 -7.69 -33.17 -30.74
CA ASP A 23 -8.82 -33.14 -29.81
C ASP A 23 -9.51 -31.79 -30.00
N ASP A 24 -10.78 -31.84 -30.47
CA ASP A 24 -11.67 -30.72 -30.63
C ASP A 24 -12.10 -30.18 -29.25
N THR A 25 -11.17 -29.62 -28.53
CA THR A 25 -11.50 -28.75 -27.40
C THR A 25 -11.38 -27.30 -27.89
N THR A 26 -12.51 -26.76 -28.35
CA THR A 26 -12.65 -25.32 -28.58
C THR A 26 -12.18 -24.57 -27.31
N GLY A 27 -11.10 -23.82 -27.43
CA GLY A 27 -10.56 -23.04 -26.31
C GLY A 27 -11.53 -21.92 -25.90
N PRO A 28 -11.43 -21.37 -24.70
CA PRO A 28 -12.33 -20.29 -24.22
C PRO A 28 -12.37 -19.07 -25.16
N LEU A 29 -11.29 -18.77 -25.88
CA LEU A 29 -11.27 -17.69 -26.88
C LEU A 29 -12.06 -17.99 -28.15
N ASP A 30 -12.32 -19.26 -28.47
CA ASP A 30 -13.13 -19.61 -29.64
C ASP A 30 -14.61 -19.23 -29.48
N ARG A 31 -15.00 -18.84 -28.27
CA ARG A 31 -16.34 -18.32 -27.93
C ARG A 31 -16.44 -16.80 -27.96
N VAL A 32 -15.35 -16.13 -28.30
CA VAL A 32 -15.25 -14.65 -28.29
C VAL A 32 -14.87 -14.18 -29.69
N ASP A 33 -15.64 -13.27 -30.27
CA ASP A 33 -15.40 -12.77 -31.63
C ASP A 33 -14.13 -11.90 -31.74
N ALA A 34 -13.77 -11.24 -30.63
CA ALA A 34 -12.61 -10.35 -30.58
C ALA A 34 -12.12 -10.12 -29.15
N ILE A 35 -10.87 -9.71 -29.02
CA ILE A 35 -10.32 -9.06 -27.82
C ILE A 35 -9.99 -7.61 -28.13
N VAL A 36 -10.10 -6.78 -27.10
CA VAL A 36 -9.61 -5.40 -27.10
C VAL A 36 -8.41 -5.32 -26.17
N PHE A 37 -7.42 -4.52 -26.53
CA PHE A 37 -6.25 -4.25 -25.68
C PHE A 37 -5.66 -2.88 -25.93
N LEU A 38 -4.81 -2.45 -25.03
CA LEU A 38 -4.08 -1.19 -25.10
C LEU A 38 -2.71 -1.42 -25.72
N GLN A 39 -2.41 -0.68 -26.79
CA GLN A 39 -1.04 -0.52 -27.28
C GLN A 39 -0.50 0.83 -26.80
N ARG A 40 0.66 0.84 -26.16
CA ARG A 40 1.27 2.08 -25.67
C ARG A 40 2.79 2.07 -25.78
N THR A 41 3.37 3.26 -25.79
CA THR A 41 4.81 3.43 -25.77
C THR A 41 5.40 2.80 -24.50
N PRO A 42 6.48 2.01 -24.60
CA PRO A 42 7.14 1.40 -23.46
C PRO A 42 7.54 2.41 -22.39
N ARG A 43 7.40 2.01 -21.13
CA ARG A 43 7.72 2.83 -19.96
C ARG A 43 8.79 2.15 -19.11
N ASN A 44 9.66 2.97 -18.51
CA ASN A 44 10.70 2.51 -17.61
C ASN A 44 10.52 3.04 -16.19
N GLU A 45 9.47 3.80 -15.94
CA GLU A 45 9.19 4.34 -14.62
C GLU A 45 8.95 3.22 -13.60
N MET A 46 9.50 3.39 -12.41
CA MET A 46 9.17 2.52 -11.28
C MET A 46 7.69 2.67 -10.94
N GLY A 47 6.93 1.63 -11.25
CA GLY A 47 5.54 1.49 -10.85
C GLY A 47 4.53 2.24 -11.70
N ASP A 48 3.49 1.53 -12.10
CA ASP A 48 2.33 2.05 -12.83
C ASP A 48 1.58 3.13 -12.04
N ILE A 49 1.67 3.11 -10.73
CA ILE A 49 1.00 4.05 -9.83
C ILE A 49 1.39 5.49 -10.16
N PHE A 50 2.64 5.71 -10.52
CA PHE A 50 3.18 7.05 -10.82
C PHE A 50 3.17 7.43 -12.30
N GLN A 51 2.60 6.63 -13.18
CA GLN A 51 2.56 6.91 -14.62
C GLN A 51 1.89 8.24 -14.95
N TYR A 52 0.94 8.70 -14.13
CA TYR A 52 0.27 9.98 -14.31
C TYR A 52 1.24 11.20 -14.28
N ARG A 53 2.43 11.03 -13.70
CA ARG A 53 3.46 12.09 -13.63
C ARG A 53 4.25 12.28 -14.93
N SER A 54 4.11 11.37 -15.88
CA SER A 54 4.82 11.42 -17.16
C SER A 54 3.84 11.49 -18.33
N TYR A 55 4.35 11.85 -19.50
CA TYR A 55 3.60 11.83 -20.75
C TYR A 55 4.37 10.98 -21.77
N ARG A 56 3.72 9.96 -22.29
CA ARG A 56 4.28 9.02 -23.27
C ARG A 56 3.32 8.85 -24.44
N PRO A 57 3.42 9.72 -25.47
CA PRO A 57 2.48 9.74 -26.60
C PRO A 57 2.45 8.43 -27.39
N GLY A 58 1.37 8.22 -28.12
CA GLY A 58 1.17 7.10 -29.03
C GLY A 58 0.41 5.92 -28.45
N GLY A 59 -0.42 6.17 -27.43
CA GLY A 59 -1.39 5.20 -26.92
C GLY A 59 -2.51 4.97 -27.94
N ARG A 60 -2.95 3.71 -28.13
CA ARG A 60 -4.11 3.33 -28.95
C ARG A 60 -4.85 2.15 -28.35
N ILE A 61 -6.17 2.16 -28.55
CA ILE A 61 -7.03 1.02 -28.24
C ILE A 61 -7.26 0.23 -29.52
N VAL A 62 -6.93 -1.03 -29.50
CA VAL A 62 -6.98 -1.89 -30.67
C VAL A 62 -7.83 -3.15 -30.43
N LYS A 63 -8.39 -3.68 -31.51
CA LYS A 63 -9.18 -4.90 -31.53
C LYS A 63 -8.47 -5.96 -32.37
N LEU A 64 -8.34 -7.17 -31.87
CA LEU A 64 -7.87 -8.33 -32.59
C LEU A 64 -9.06 -9.27 -32.85
N SER A 65 -9.36 -9.55 -34.11
CA SER A 65 -10.49 -10.40 -34.52
C SER A 65 -10.14 -11.29 -35.71
N PRO A 66 -10.37 -12.64 -35.64
CA PRO A 66 -10.60 -13.38 -34.40
C PRO A 66 -9.43 -13.27 -33.43
N PRO A 67 -9.58 -13.62 -32.13
CA PRO A 67 -8.50 -13.52 -31.15
C PRO A 67 -7.50 -14.68 -31.27
N THR A 68 -6.81 -14.72 -32.40
CA THR A 68 -5.80 -15.75 -32.78
C THR A 68 -4.55 -15.04 -33.32
N ALA A 69 -3.44 -15.78 -33.42
CA ALA A 69 -2.16 -15.21 -33.88
C ALA A 69 -2.21 -14.65 -35.32
N ASP A 70 -3.12 -15.11 -36.14
CA ASP A 70 -3.40 -14.67 -37.51
C ASP A 70 -4.64 -13.75 -37.61
N GLY A 71 -5.18 -13.32 -36.46
CA GLY A 71 -6.30 -12.40 -36.41
C GLY A 71 -5.94 -11.03 -37.00
N LYS A 72 -6.99 -10.31 -37.45
CA LYS A 72 -6.83 -8.99 -38.01
C LYS A 72 -6.82 -7.95 -36.86
N LEU A 73 -5.78 -7.15 -36.81
CA LEU A 73 -5.71 -5.98 -35.93
C LEU A 73 -6.47 -4.81 -36.55
N GLU A 74 -7.28 -4.14 -35.74
CA GLU A 74 -8.02 -2.94 -36.09
C GLU A 74 -7.88 -1.91 -34.98
N GLU A 75 -7.45 -0.68 -35.31
CA GLU A 75 -7.44 0.42 -34.37
C GLU A 75 -8.85 0.96 -34.17
N LEU A 76 -9.33 0.94 -32.92
CA LEU A 76 -10.61 1.49 -32.52
C LEU A 76 -10.48 2.98 -32.13
N CYS A 77 -9.35 3.35 -31.50
CA CYS A 77 -8.97 4.70 -31.10
C CYS A 77 -7.42 4.76 -31.00
N CYS A 78 -6.78 5.87 -31.27
CA CYS A 78 -7.31 7.22 -31.40
C CYS A 78 -6.75 7.99 -32.60
N SER A 79 -5.86 7.43 -33.44
CA SER A 79 -5.25 8.15 -34.57
C SER A 79 -6.28 8.64 -35.62
N ASN A 80 -7.45 8.00 -35.64
CA ASN A 80 -8.55 8.31 -36.56
C ASN A 80 -9.70 9.11 -35.91
N ALA A 81 -9.62 9.40 -34.60
CA ALA A 81 -10.70 10.07 -33.87
C ALA A 81 -10.64 11.61 -33.96
N GLY A 82 -9.54 12.17 -34.45
CA GLY A 82 -9.28 13.61 -34.59
C GLY A 82 -7.80 13.90 -34.39
N SER A 83 -7.32 15.04 -34.92
CA SER A 83 -5.90 15.40 -34.81
C SER A 83 -5.43 15.64 -33.38
N GLU A 84 -6.35 16.00 -32.49
CA GLU A 84 -6.09 16.18 -31.05
C GLU A 84 -5.78 14.90 -30.31
N PHE A 85 -6.19 13.74 -30.85
CA PHE A 85 -5.92 12.43 -30.25
C PHE A 85 -4.69 11.72 -30.83
N ALA A 86 -4.04 12.29 -31.85
CA ALA A 86 -2.95 11.62 -32.55
C ALA A 86 -1.78 11.22 -31.65
N ASP A 87 -1.50 12.04 -30.64
CA ASP A 87 -0.42 11.84 -29.69
C ASP A 87 -0.91 11.52 -28.27
N ILE A 88 -2.12 11.02 -28.12
CA ILE A 88 -2.67 10.72 -26.81
C ILE A 88 -1.85 9.67 -26.06
N ASP A 89 -1.65 9.89 -24.76
CA ASP A 89 -1.14 8.89 -23.83
C ASP A 89 -2.32 8.25 -23.10
N ILE A 90 -2.55 6.95 -23.27
CA ILE A 90 -3.65 6.22 -22.66
C ILE A 90 -3.11 5.38 -21.50
N SER A 91 -3.66 5.58 -20.30
CA SER A 91 -3.22 4.82 -19.12
C SER A 91 -3.95 3.50 -18.92
N ASN A 92 -5.29 3.51 -19.06
CA ASN A 92 -6.15 2.35 -18.81
C ASN A 92 -7.53 2.55 -19.47
N TYR A 93 -8.32 1.47 -19.56
CA TYR A 93 -9.68 1.49 -20.11
C TYR A 93 -10.56 0.39 -19.49
N ASP A 94 -11.87 0.49 -19.69
CA ASP A 94 -12.85 -0.57 -19.40
C ASP A 94 -13.93 -0.61 -20.49
N LEU A 95 -14.59 -1.76 -20.63
CA LEU A 95 -15.68 -2.02 -21.57
C LEU A 95 -17.03 -1.87 -20.88
N SER A 96 -18.02 -1.29 -21.55
CA SER A 96 -19.40 -1.28 -21.06
C SER A 96 -19.96 -2.71 -20.93
N PHE A 97 -20.99 -2.90 -20.10
CA PHE A 97 -21.54 -4.24 -19.84
C PHE A 97 -22.16 -4.90 -21.08
N ASP A 98 -22.57 -4.11 -22.06
CA ASP A 98 -23.16 -4.56 -23.30
C ASP A 98 -22.20 -4.52 -24.50
N ALA A 99 -20.93 -4.24 -24.27
CA ALA A 99 -19.93 -4.14 -25.33
C ALA A 99 -19.77 -5.46 -26.09
N GLN A 100 -19.82 -5.40 -27.41
CA GLN A 100 -19.66 -6.56 -28.30
C GLN A 100 -19.06 -6.17 -29.66
N ALA A 101 -18.46 -7.15 -30.33
CA ALA A 101 -17.76 -6.97 -31.59
C ALA A 101 -18.71 -6.99 -32.81
N THR A 102 -19.72 -7.89 -32.80
CA THR A 102 -20.56 -8.15 -33.98
C THR A 102 -22.04 -8.30 -33.60
N PRO A 103 -22.95 -7.40 -34.04
CA PRO A 103 -22.58 -6.08 -34.58
C PRO A 103 -21.89 -5.22 -33.51
N PRO A 104 -21.06 -4.24 -33.90
CA PRO A 104 -20.44 -3.37 -32.93
C PRO A 104 -21.50 -2.68 -32.05
N LYS A 105 -21.35 -2.75 -30.72
CA LYS A 105 -22.26 -2.17 -29.75
C LYS A 105 -21.53 -1.88 -28.46
N GLY A 106 -22.02 -0.86 -27.71
CA GLY A 106 -21.49 -0.47 -26.43
C GLY A 106 -20.34 0.51 -26.54
N GLU A 107 -19.59 0.65 -25.47
CA GLU A 107 -18.65 1.73 -25.29
C GLU A 107 -17.37 1.28 -24.59
N ILE A 108 -16.32 2.07 -24.77
CA ILE A 108 -15.06 1.95 -24.02
C ILE A 108 -14.84 3.25 -23.30
N VAL A 109 -14.77 3.23 -21.96
CA VAL A 109 -14.27 4.34 -21.18
C VAL A 109 -12.77 4.20 -21.02
N PHE A 110 -12.03 5.30 -21.23
CA PHE A 110 -10.58 5.27 -21.08
C PHE A 110 -10.04 6.57 -20.46
N SER A 111 -8.86 6.47 -19.88
CA SER A 111 -8.14 7.60 -19.32
C SER A 111 -7.04 8.02 -20.27
N GLY A 112 -7.02 9.27 -20.67
CA GLY A 112 -6.10 9.82 -21.65
C GLY A 112 -5.54 11.19 -21.30
N LYS A 113 -4.29 11.43 -21.72
CA LYS A 113 -3.56 12.68 -21.57
C LYS A 113 -3.16 13.17 -22.97
N LEU A 114 -3.70 14.31 -23.40
CA LEU A 114 -3.54 14.78 -24.78
C LEU A 114 -2.19 15.49 -25.02
N SER A 115 -1.55 16.01 -23.99
CA SER A 115 -0.24 16.64 -24.05
C SER A 115 0.45 16.63 -22.70
N ASP A 116 1.75 16.87 -22.66
CA ASP A 116 2.53 16.92 -21.41
C ASP A 116 2.06 18.03 -20.45
N ALA A 117 1.47 19.10 -20.96
CA ALA A 117 0.96 20.22 -20.17
C ALA A 117 -0.42 19.96 -19.53
N GLN A 118 -1.06 18.85 -19.84
CA GLN A 118 -2.39 18.50 -19.32
C GLN A 118 -2.31 17.37 -18.30
N ASN A 119 -3.38 17.19 -17.54
CA ASN A 119 -3.61 16.01 -16.69
C ASN A 119 -4.43 14.96 -17.45
N TYR A 120 -4.48 13.74 -16.92
CA TYR A 120 -5.33 12.69 -17.48
C TYR A 120 -6.81 13.04 -17.30
N GLY A 121 -7.55 13.08 -18.40
CA GLY A 121 -9.02 13.16 -18.43
C GLY A 121 -9.63 11.79 -18.72
N LEU A 122 -10.97 11.73 -18.65
CA LEU A 122 -11.74 10.55 -19.03
C LEU A 122 -12.44 10.79 -20.37
N PHE A 123 -12.48 9.75 -21.19
CA PHE A 123 -13.07 9.76 -22.52
C PHE A 123 -13.94 8.52 -22.73
N ILE A 124 -14.95 8.62 -23.59
CA ILE A 124 -15.78 7.50 -24.04
C ILE A 124 -15.65 7.35 -25.54
N LEU A 125 -15.28 6.16 -25.99
CA LEU A 125 -15.33 5.72 -27.38
C LEU A 125 -16.61 4.92 -27.60
N HIS A 126 -17.41 5.35 -28.55
CA HIS A 126 -18.62 4.65 -29.01
C HIS A 126 -18.27 3.62 -30.08
N LEU A 127 -18.46 2.31 -29.80
CA LEU A 127 -18.07 1.23 -30.70
C LEU A 127 -18.86 1.20 -32.02
N GLU A 128 -20.09 1.71 -32.04
CA GLU A 128 -20.94 1.73 -33.23
C GLU A 128 -20.49 2.79 -34.25
N THR A 129 -20.00 3.92 -33.77
CA THR A 129 -19.71 5.10 -34.59
C THR A 129 -18.21 5.42 -34.69
N GLY A 130 -17.41 4.94 -33.77
CA GLY A 130 -16.00 5.32 -33.60
C GLY A 130 -15.80 6.74 -33.04
N ALA A 131 -16.89 7.43 -32.64
CA ALA A 131 -16.79 8.76 -32.04
C ALA A 131 -16.21 8.69 -30.64
N VAL A 132 -15.45 9.73 -30.28
CA VAL A 132 -14.85 9.88 -28.93
C VAL A 132 -15.39 11.14 -28.30
N ASP A 133 -15.96 11.01 -27.11
CA ASP A 133 -16.44 12.11 -26.28
C ASP A 133 -15.58 12.26 -25.03
N GLN A 134 -15.21 13.47 -24.67
CA GLN A 134 -14.55 13.77 -23.41
C GLN A 134 -15.58 13.93 -22.28
N LEU A 135 -15.40 13.24 -21.18
CA LEU A 135 -16.21 13.41 -19.98
C LEU A 135 -15.82 14.71 -19.23
N PRO A 136 -16.77 15.40 -18.59
CA PRO A 136 -16.49 16.63 -17.87
C PRO A 136 -15.76 16.35 -16.55
N THR A 137 -14.43 16.24 -16.61
CA THR A 137 -13.53 16.12 -15.47
C THR A 137 -12.85 17.44 -15.17
N ASP A 138 -12.44 17.65 -13.93
CA ASP A 138 -11.71 18.84 -13.51
C ASP A 138 -10.26 18.80 -14.08
N PRO A 139 -9.87 19.71 -14.97
CA PRO A 139 -8.58 19.67 -15.65
C PRO A 139 -7.38 19.93 -14.74
N MET A 140 -7.60 20.34 -13.50
CA MET A 140 -6.53 20.55 -12.50
C MET A 140 -6.02 19.24 -11.90
N TYR A 141 -6.71 18.14 -12.11
CA TYR A 141 -6.42 16.84 -11.48
C TYR A 141 -6.39 15.72 -12.51
N ASP A 142 -5.69 14.64 -12.15
CA ASP A 142 -5.67 13.42 -12.95
C ASP A 142 -6.87 12.52 -12.62
N PHE A 143 -7.46 11.93 -13.67
CA PHE A 143 -8.52 10.92 -13.58
C PHE A 143 -8.05 9.67 -14.33
N LEU A 144 -7.90 8.57 -13.63
CA LEU A 144 -7.22 7.34 -14.10
C LEU A 144 -8.07 6.10 -13.81
N ASN A 145 -7.69 4.97 -14.37
CA ASN A 145 -8.29 3.66 -14.10
C ASN A 145 -9.84 3.66 -14.15
N PRO A 146 -10.46 4.15 -15.23
CA PRO A 146 -11.91 4.19 -15.32
C PRO A 146 -12.52 2.80 -15.38
N VAL A 147 -13.70 2.62 -14.74
CA VAL A 147 -14.49 1.38 -14.76
C VAL A 147 -15.97 1.75 -14.88
N PHE A 148 -16.71 1.09 -15.76
CA PHE A 148 -18.16 1.25 -15.83
C PHE A 148 -18.84 0.69 -14.58
N MET A 149 -19.80 1.45 -14.06
CA MET A 149 -20.64 1.05 -12.94
C MET A 149 -22.11 0.96 -13.36
N PRO A 150 -22.94 0.14 -12.69
CA PRO A 150 -24.38 0.16 -12.88
C PRO A 150 -24.97 1.55 -12.57
N GLY A 151 -26.03 1.92 -13.28
CA GLY A 151 -26.72 3.22 -13.08
C GLY A 151 -26.04 4.39 -13.77
N ASP A 152 -25.38 4.12 -14.88
CA ASP A 152 -24.76 5.14 -15.75
C ASP A 152 -23.68 5.97 -15.04
N LYS A 153 -22.87 5.29 -14.24
CA LYS A 153 -21.76 5.89 -13.48
C LYS A 153 -20.40 5.36 -13.95
N ILE A 154 -19.40 6.16 -13.69
CA ILE A 154 -17.99 5.82 -13.92
C ILE A 154 -17.25 5.89 -12.58
N LEU A 155 -16.56 4.79 -12.23
CA LEU A 155 -15.57 4.68 -11.17
C LEU A 155 -14.22 5.12 -11.74
N PHE A 156 -13.38 5.74 -10.94
CA PHE A 156 -12.03 6.17 -11.35
C PHE A 156 -11.11 6.32 -10.14
N THR A 157 -9.83 6.52 -10.38
CA THR A 157 -8.87 7.01 -9.39
C THR A 157 -8.47 8.45 -9.73
N THR A 158 -8.20 9.26 -8.70
CA THR A 158 -7.85 10.68 -8.88
C THR A 158 -6.99 11.19 -7.73
N ASN A 159 -6.16 12.19 -8.03
CA ASN A 159 -5.45 12.98 -7.03
C ASN A 159 -6.26 14.19 -6.52
N LYS A 160 -7.53 14.34 -6.96
CA LYS A 160 -8.45 15.35 -6.43
C LYS A 160 -8.86 15.00 -5.00
N SER A 161 -8.72 15.95 -4.08
CA SER A 161 -9.16 15.76 -2.69
C SER A 161 -10.67 15.86 -2.53
N VAL A 162 -11.19 15.08 -1.57
CA VAL A 162 -12.59 15.15 -1.10
C VAL A 162 -12.89 16.45 -0.34
N GLU A 163 -11.88 17.11 0.19
CA GLU A 163 -12.01 18.34 0.98
C GLU A 163 -11.40 19.53 0.23
N GLU A 164 -12.19 20.57 0.04
CA GLU A 164 -11.70 21.83 -0.46
C GLU A 164 -10.72 22.46 0.56
N GLY A 165 -9.55 22.88 0.07
CA GLY A 165 -8.50 23.45 0.91
C GLY A 165 -7.65 22.44 1.70
N ALA A 166 -7.89 21.14 1.52
CA ALA A 166 -7.04 20.09 2.05
C ALA A 166 -6.60 19.17 0.90
N PRO A 167 -5.40 19.32 0.34
CA PRO A 167 -4.92 18.49 -0.76
C PRO A 167 -4.81 17.02 -0.35
N GLN A 168 -4.71 16.13 -1.32
CA GLN A 168 -4.31 14.76 -1.05
C GLN A 168 -2.90 14.74 -0.47
N HIS A 169 -2.63 13.71 0.34
CA HIS A 169 -1.30 13.48 0.87
C HIS A 169 -0.29 13.21 -0.25
N ARG A 170 0.99 13.31 0.06
CA ARG A 170 2.07 12.88 -0.82
C ARG A 170 2.61 11.55 -0.34
N ASP A 171 2.89 10.69 -1.29
CA ASP A 171 3.64 9.48 -1.01
C ASP A 171 5.01 9.81 -0.41
N GLU A 172 5.45 9.03 0.56
CA GLU A 172 6.63 9.34 1.37
C GLU A 172 7.93 9.27 0.56
N TYR A 173 8.07 8.26 -0.31
CA TYR A 173 9.31 8.03 -1.05
C TYR A 173 9.36 8.77 -2.38
N GLU A 174 8.38 8.59 -3.21
CA GLU A 174 8.34 9.14 -4.55
C GLU A 174 7.79 10.57 -4.61
N ARG A 175 7.24 11.06 -3.49
CA ARG A 175 6.69 12.42 -3.36
C ARG A 175 5.56 12.74 -4.35
N GLY A 176 4.96 11.72 -4.94
CA GLY A 176 3.78 11.86 -5.78
C GLY A 176 2.53 12.14 -4.96
N VAL A 177 1.61 12.95 -5.48
CA VAL A 177 0.30 13.14 -4.85
C VAL A 177 -0.48 11.84 -4.89
N THR A 178 -1.01 11.38 -3.76
CA THR A 178 -1.68 10.08 -3.69
C THR A 178 -2.98 10.05 -4.48
N LEU A 179 -3.23 8.91 -5.11
CA LEU A 179 -4.47 8.64 -5.83
C LEU A 179 -5.51 8.01 -4.90
N GLN A 180 -6.75 8.47 -4.99
CA GLN A 180 -7.88 7.91 -4.28
C GLN A 180 -8.99 7.52 -5.25
N VAL A 181 -9.86 6.63 -4.83
CA VAL A 181 -10.99 6.17 -5.65
C VAL A 181 -12.13 7.17 -5.56
N GLY A 182 -12.81 7.38 -6.68
CA GLY A 182 -14.02 8.19 -6.78
C GLY A 182 -14.96 7.66 -7.85
N SER A 183 -16.21 8.15 -7.83
CA SER A 183 -17.20 7.88 -8.88
C SER A 183 -17.99 9.11 -9.22
N MET A 184 -18.55 9.16 -10.43
CA MET A 184 -19.44 10.23 -10.89
C MET A 184 -20.44 9.69 -11.91
N ASN A 185 -21.51 10.43 -12.16
CA ASN A 185 -22.35 10.20 -13.32
C ASN A 185 -21.59 10.55 -14.61
N ARG A 186 -22.00 9.99 -15.74
CA ARG A 186 -21.37 10.26 -17.04
C ARG A 186 -21.38 11.75 -17.43
N ASP A 187 -22.38 12.49 -16.98
CA ASP A 187 -22.46 13.95 -17.20
C ASP A 187 -21.56 14.78 -16.28
N GLY A 188 -20.72 14.12 -15.44
CA GLY A 188 -19.84 14.76 -14.47
C GLY A 188 -20.49 15.17 -13.16
N THR A 189 -21.80 15.02 -13.05
CA THR A 189 -22.53 15.34 -11.80
C THR A 189 -22.41 14.20 -10.77
N GLY A 190 -22.81 14.47 -9.54
CA GLY A 190 -22.89 13.45 -8.49
C GLY A 190 -21.54 12.83 -8.14
N MET A 191 -20.44 13.59 -8.28
CA MET A 191 -19.10 13.11 -7.93
C MET A 191 -19.02 12.77 -6.45
N VAL A 192 -18.59 11.57 -6.16
CA VAL A 192 -18.31 11.06 -4.82
C VAL A 192 -16.84 10.65 -4.76
N LEU A 193 -16.06 11.28 -3.88
CA LEU A 193 -14.65 10.97 -3.69
C LEU A 193 -14.44 10.18 -2.40
N GLY A 194 -13.49 9.27 -2.42
CA GLY A 194 -13.04 8.54 -1.25
C GLY A 194 -12.30 9.42 -0.25
N PRO A 195 -12.25 9.02 1.01
CA PRO A 195 -11.52 9.75 2.04
C PRO A 195 -10.02 9.76 1.73
N ARG A 196 -9.33 10.81 2.18
CA ARG A 196 -7.88 10.95 2.06
C ARG A 196 -7.15 9.75 2.70
N ASN A 197 -6.01 9.37 2.14
CA ASN A 197 -5.13 8.37 2.71
C ASN A 197 -3.67 8.77 2.48
N LEU A 198 -2.75 8.25 3.27
CA LEU A 198 -1.32 8.57 3.19
C LEU A 198 -0.66 7.99 1.95
N SER A 199 -1.23 6.92 1.38
CA SER A 199 -0.71 6.33 0.18
C SER A 199 -1.82 6.03 -0.83
N HIS A 200 -1.45 5.39 -1.94
CA HIS A 200 -2.30 5.23 -3.11
C HIS A 200 -3.38 4.16 -2.94
N ARG A 201 -4.57 4.44 -3.50
CA ARG A 201 -5.64 3.47 -3.78
C ARG A 201 -5.84 3.42 -5.28
N VAL A 202 -5.51 2.30 -5.91
CA VAL A 202 -5.40 2.17 -7.36
C VAL A 202 -5.99 0.87 -7.89
N PHE A 203 -6.08 0.78 -9.20
CA PHE A 203 -6.57 -0.40 -9.94
C PHE A 203 -7.93 -0.91 -9.44
N PRO A 204 -8.92 -0.01 -9.29
CA PRO A 204 -10.24 -0.44 -8.89
C PRO A 204 -10.86 -1.35 -9.96
N THR A 205 -11.58 -2.37 -9.52
CA THR A 205 -12.46 -3.20 -10.34
C THR A 205 -13.78 -3.41 -9.64
N LEU A 206 -14.83 -3.69 -10.39
CA LEU A 206 -16.15 -3.93 -9.82
C LEU A 206 -16.38 -5.44 -9.73
N THR A 207 -16.71 -5.93 -8.55
CA THR A 207 -17.00 -7.34 -8.32
C THR A 207 -18.45 -7.70 -8.65
N SER A 208 -18.75 -8.98 -8.86
CA SER A 208 -20.08 -9.47 -9.22
C SER A 208 -21.16 -9.19 -8.17
N ASP A 209 -20.77 -8.92 -6.93
CA ASP A 209 -21.69 -8.49 -5.85
C ASP A 209 -21.86 -6.96 -5.75
N GLY A 210 -21.21 -6.20 -6.63
CA GLY A 210 -21.31 -4.74 -6.73
C GLY A 210 -20.34 -3.94 -5.88
N ARG A 211 -19.46 -4.58 -5.10
CA ARG A 211 -18.40 -3.89 -4.37
C ARG A 211 -17.24 -3.51 -5.28
N ILE A 212 -16.46 -2.55 -4.86
CA ILE A 212 -15.19 -2.18 -5.47
C ILE A 212 -14.10 -3.02 -4.82
N LEU A 213 -13.29 -3.70 -5.61
CA LEU A 213 -12.01 -4.28 -5.21
C LEU A 213 -10.88 -3.40 -5.75
N LEU A 214 -9.92 -3.06 -4.91
CA LEU A 214 -8.83 -2.16 -5.26
C LEU A 214 -7.52 -2.60 -4.59
N THR A 215 -6.40 -2.07 -5.05
CA THR A 215 -5.13 -2.15 -4.34
C THR A 215 -4.95 -0.89 -3.50
N GLN A 216 -4.70 -1.05 -2.19
CA GLN A 216 -4.22 0.01 -1.32
C GLN A 216 -2.75 -0.23 -1.03
N TRP A 217 -1.93 0.80 -1.22
CA TRP A 217 -0.55 0.79 -0.80
C TRP A 217 -0.45 1.44 0.57
N ASP A 218 0.23 0.81 1.49
CA ASP A 218 0.43 1.33 2.84
C ASP A 218 1.90 1.37 3.22
N HIS A 219 2.24 2.41 3.95
CA HIS A 219 3.51 2.61 4.60
C HIS A 219 3.28 2.78 6.10
N LEU A 220 3.88 1.95 6.91
CA LEU A 220 3.91 2.10 8.35
C LEU A 220 5.18 1.43 8.90
N GLY A 221 6.23 2.19 9.03
CA GLY A 221 7.54 1.68 9.37
C GLY A 221 8.09 0.75 8.30
N ASP A 222 8.47 -0.47 8.69
CA ASP A 222 8.95 -1.49 7.77
C ASP A 222 7.90 -1.98 6.77
N MET A 223 6.64 -1.65 7.01
CA MET A 223 5.55 -2.01 6.14
C MET A 223 5.49 -1.06 4.96
N ASN A 224 5.74 -1.60 3.77
CA ASN A 224 5.58 -0.92 2.50
C ASN A 224 5.06 -1.94 1.50
N ALA A 225 3.76 -2.07 1.42
CA ALA A 225 3.09 -3.15 0.71
C ALA A 225 1.77 -2.70 0.07
N GLY A 226 1.42 -3.35 -1.04
CA GLY A 226 0.14 -3.18 -1.72
C GLY A 226 -0.77 -4.37 -1.47
N HIS A 227 -1.91 -4.16 -0.80
CA HIS A 227 -2.86 -5.22 -0.52
C HIS A 227 -4.24 -4.95 -1.14
N LEU A 228 -5.03 -6.01 -1.29
CA LEU A 228 -6.37 -5.90 -1.86
C LEU A 228 -7.37 -5.46 -0.78
N MET A 229 -8.18 -4.46 -1.12
CA MET A 229 -9.21 -3.92 -0.26
C MET A 229 -10.56 -3.96 -0.95
N PHE A 230 -11.62 -4.22 -0.20
CA PHE A 230 -12.99 -3.96 -0.62
C PHE A 230 -13.48 -2.59 -0.15
N MET A 231 -14.30 -1.96 -0.98
CA MET A 231 -14.95 -0.69 -0.68
C MET A 231 -16.37 -0.70 -1.27
N ASN A 232 -17.32 -0.05 -0.63
CA ASN A 232 -18.65 0.16 -1.21
C ASN A 232 -18.61 1.25 -2.29
N PRO A 233 -19.55 1.24 -3.25
CA PRO A 233 -19.61 2.27 -4.31
C PRO A 233 -19.81 3.71 -3.81
N ASP A 234 -20.29 3.91 -2.59
CA ASP A 234 -20.38 5.22 -1.93
C ASP A 234 -19.07 5.64 -1.23
N MET A 235 -18.00 4.90 -1.46
CA MET A 235 -16.65 5.11 -0.89
C MET A 235 -16.58 4.92 0.64
N THR A 236 -17.48 4.12 1.20
CA THR A 236 -17.48 3.71 2.60
C THR A 236 -17.02 2.26 2.76
N THR A 237 -16.89 1.82 3.99
CA THR A 237 -16.68 0.41 4.36
C THR A 237 -15.43 -0.19 3.72
N LEU A 238 -14.33 0.59 3.67
CA LEU A 238 -13.04 0.07 3.23
C LEU A 238 -12.61 -1.06 4.18
N ARG A 239 -12.34 -2.26 3.65
CA ARG A 239 -11.93 -3.44 4.41
C ARG A 239 -10.86 -4.20 3.68
N GLU A 240 -9.91 -4.74 4.43
CA GLU A 240 -8.93 -5.66 3.86
C GLU A 240 -9.63 -6.89 3.26
N ALA A 241 -9.22 -7.25 2.05
CA ALA A 241 -9.66 -8.44 1.35
C ALA A 241 -8.57 -9.53 1.37
N PHE A 242 -7.34 -9.15 1.02
CA PHE A 242 -6.22 -10.09 0.96
C PHE A 242 -4.88 -9.33 0.92
N GLY A 243 -3.83 -9.97 1.41
CA GLY A 243 -2.45 -9.48 1.28
C GLY A 243 -1.94 -8.81 2.52
N LYS A 244 -2.09 -9.48 3.66
CA LYS A 244 -1.56 -9.00 4.93
C LYS A 244 -0.08 -8.61 4.78
N GLU A 245 0.27 -7.44 5.29
CA GLU A 245 1.61 -6.88 5.17
C GLU A 245 2.69 -7.82 5.65
N SER A 246 3.79 -7.82 4.92
CA SER A 246 5.03 -8.58 5.15
C SER A 246 4.88 -10.08 5.47
N THR A 247 3.65 -10.57 5.53
CA THR A 247 3.35 -12.00 5.76
C THR A 247 2.66 -12.65 4.57
N GLY A 248 2.53 -11.92 3.46
CA GLY A 248 1.93 -12.40 2.23
C GLY A 248 2.87 -13.30 1.40
N VAL A 249 2.32 -13.81 0.29
CA VAL A 249 3.07 -14.57 -0.72
C VAL A 249 4.16 -13.71 -1.33
N THR A 250 3.85 -12.43 -1.48
CA THR A 250 4.69 -11.41 -2.05
C THR A 250 4.36 -10.06 -1.39
N ASN A 251 5.12 -9.03 -1.75
CA ASN A 251 4.93 -7.71 -1.19
C ASN A 251 3.60 -7.06 -1.62
N SER A 252 3.21 -7.17 -2.90
CA SER A 252 2.07 -6.42 -3.42
C SER A 252 1.20 -7.22 -4.37
N TYR A 253 -0.11 -6.91 -4.37
CA TYR A 253 -1.14 -7.56 -5.18
C TYR A 253 -1.84 -6.50 -6.02
N LEU A 254 -1.72 -6.61 -7.34
CA LEU A 254 -2.13 -5.58 -8.28
C LEU A 254 -3.09 -6.13 -9.34
N LYS A 255 -3.92 -5.24 -9.91
CA LYS A 255 -4.72 -5.53 -11.11
C LYS A 255 -5.56 -6.80 -10.97
N ALA A 256 -6.29 -6.90 -9.84
CA ALA A 256 -7.12 -8.05 -9.56
C ALA A 256 -8.38 -8.09 -10.44
N HIS A 257 -8.71 -9.29 -10.97
CA HIS A 257 -9.93 -9.55 -11.75
C HIS A 257 -10.67 -10.74 -11.18
N GLU A 258 -11.99 -10.62 -11.07
CA GLU A 258 -12.82 -11.69 -10.53
C GLU A 258 -12.94 -12.85 -11.52
N ILE A 259 -12.61 -14.08 -11.07
CA ILE A 259 -12.84 -15.33 -11.80
C ILE A 259 -14.26 -15.83 -11.58
N SER A 260 -14.70 -15.77 -10.34
CA SER A 260 -16.03 -16.11 -9.86
C SER A 260 -16.25 -15.44 -8.48
N PRO A 261 -17.46 -15.35 -7.95
CA PRO A 261 -17.70 -14.71 -6.67
C PRO A 261 -16.73 -15.16 -5.57
N GLY A 262 -15.98 -14.21 -5.02
CA GLY A 262 -14.97 -14.46 -3.99
C GLY A 262 -13.66 -15.09 -4.47
N ARG A 263 -13.46 -15.22 -5.78
CA ARG A 263 -12.24 -15.76 -6.37
C ARG A 263 -11.65 -14.82 -7.41
N PHE A 264 -10.37 -14.51 -7.31
CA PHE A 264 -9.70 -13.48 -8.10
C PHE A 264 -8.38 -13.98 -8.68
N VAL A 265 -8.06 -13.53 -9.88
CA VAL A 265 -6.69 -13.54 -10.37
C VAL A 265 -6.06 -12.18 -10.10
N ALA A 266 -4.81 -12.14 -9.67
CA ALA A 266 -4.06 -10.91 -9.42
C ALA A 266 -2.59 -11.08 -9.80
N ILE A 267 -1.91 -9.97 -10.05
CA ILE A 267 -0.45 -9.93 -10.21
C ILE A 267 0.19 -9.75 -8.84
N GLY A 268 0.98 -10.75 -8.42
CA GLY A 268 1.83 -10.67 -7.25
C GLY A 268 3.22 -10.15 -7.64
N THR A 269 3.65 -9.05 -7.04
CA THR A 269 4.92 -8.41 -7.36
C THR A 269 5.76 -8.14 -6.13
N SER A 270 7.09 -8.24 -6.28
CA SER A 270 7.98 -7.64 -5.32
C SER A 270 7.93 -6.11 -5.50
N ARG A 271 8.16 -5.39 -4.43
CA ARG A 271 8.22 -3.92 -4.44
C ARG A 271 9.36 -3.39 -5.31
N ASP A 272 10.49 -4.08 -5.32
CA ASP A 272 11.74 -3.54 -5.82
C ASP A 272 11.85 -3.63 -7.36
N ARG A 273 11.95 -2.46 -8.00
CA ARG A 273 12.47 -2.26 -9.35
C ARG A 273 11.71 -2.91 -10.51
N THR A 274 10.54 -3.48 -10.28
CA THR A 274 9.71 -3.99 -11.37
C THR A 274 8.82 -2.88 -11.91
N VAL A 275 8.40 -2.99 -13.18
CA VAL A 275 7.35 -2.12 -13.74
C VAL A 275 5.96 -2.57 -13.28
N GLN A 276 5.83 -2.92 -12.00
CA GLN A 276 4.64 -3.50 -11.37
C GLN A 276 4.09 -4.71 -12.12
N SER A 277 5.00 -5.58 -12.50
CA SER A 277 4.78 -6.88 -13.09
C SER A 277 5.29 -8.00 -12.17
N GLY A 278 4.78 -9.20 -12.31
CA GLY A 278 5.12 -10.27 -11.39
C GLY A 278 4.57 -11.64 -11.79
N ALA A 279 4.28 -12.45 -10.78
CA ALA A 279 3.64 -13.75 -10.93
C ALA A 279 2.11 -13.64 -10.90
N ILE A 280 1.42 -14.62 -11.47
CA ILE A 280 -0.05 -14.69 -11.43
C ILE A 280 -0.48 -15.55 -10.26
N LEU A 281 -1.39 -14.98 -9.45
CA LEU A 281 -1.99 -15.62 -8.29
C LEU A 281 -3.48 -15.86 -8.50
N ASP A 282 -3.98 -17.00 -8.00
CA ASP A 282 -5.41 -17.31 -7.86
C ASP A 282 -5.75 -17.21 -6.36
N ILE A 283 -6.50 -16.18 -6.00
CA ILE A 283 -6.85 -15.83 -4.63
C ILE A 283 -8.30 -16.20 -4.38
N ARG A 284 -8.59 -16.91 -3.28
CA ARG A 284 -9.91 -17.40 -2.91
C ARG A 284 -10.29 -16.91 -1.53
N LEU A 285 -11.13 -15.89 -1.47
CA LEU A 285 -11.56 -15.28 -0.22
C LEU A 285 -12.65 -16.12 0.48
N GLY A 286 -12.59 -16.15 1.80
CA GLY A 286 -13.60 -16.82 2.63
C GLY A 286 -13.60 -18.35 2.53
N LYS A 287 -12.60 -18.96 1.90
CA LYS A 287 -12.45 -20.41 1.85
C LYS A 287 -11.65 -20.92 3.02
N THR A 288 -12.15 -21.98 3.66
CA THR A 288 -11.42 -22.72 4.69
C THR A 288 -10.90 -24.05 4.14
N ALA A 289 -9.92 -24.63 4.80
CA ALA A 289 -9.40 -25.94 4.42
C ALA A 289 -10.44 -27.04 4.52
N THR A 290 -11.46 -26.86 5.36
CA THR A 290 -12.52 -27.83 5.61
C THR A 290 -13.67 -27.76 4.60
N GLU A 291 -13.86 -26.63 3.94
CA GLU A 291 -14.90 -26.46 2.92
C GLU A 291 -14.52 -27.11 1.61
N ASP A 292 -13.24 -27.00 1.29
CA ASP A 292 -12.66 -27.62 0.09
C ASP A 292 -11.17 -27.90 0.34
N GLY A 293 -10.89 -29.04 0.93
CA GLY A 293 -9.51 -29.47 1.21
C GLY A 293 -8.60 -29.44 -0.02
N ALA A 294 -9.15 -29.61 -1.22
CA ALA A 294 -8.39 -29.56 -2.47
C ALA A 294 -7.90 -28.13 -2.79
N VAL A 295 -8.62 -27.12 -2.38
CA VAL A 295 -8.21 -25.71 -2.61
C VAL A 295 -6.92 -25.41 -1.90
N ARG A 296 -6.84 -25.76 -0.61
CA ARG A 296 -5.63 -25.50 0.19
C ARG A 296 -4.48 -26.42 -0.15
N ALA A 297 -4.75 -27.63 -0.59
CA ALA A 297 -3.73 -28.57 -1.01
C ALA A 297 -2.90 -28.07 -2.22
N ASN A 298 -3.42 -27.08 -2.96
CA ASN A 298 -2.73 -26.49 -4.10
C ASN A 298 -1.99 -25.18 -3.75
N VAL A 299 -2.02 -24.78 -2.50
CA VAL A 299 -1.37 -23.55 -2.04
C VAL A 299 0.03 -23.89 -1.57
N ASP A 300 1.02 -23.45 -2.31
CA ASP A 300 2.44 -23.58 -1.93
C ASP A 300 2.84 -22.35 -1.11
N MET A 301 2.45 -22.36 0.18
CA MET A 301 2.59 -21.17 0.99
C MET A 301 2.52 -21.45 2.48
N SER A 302 3.00 -20.47 3.26
CA SER A 302 2.75 -20.42 4.70
C SER A 302 1.25 -20.35 5.02
N GLU A 303 0.85 -20.69 6.21
CA GLU A 303 -0.55 -20.64 6.65
C GLU A 303 -1.17 -19.25 6.46
N ALA A 304 -0.41 -18.18 6.60
CA ALA A 304 -0.87 -16.81 6.40
C ALA A 304 -1.42 -16.54 4.99
N ASN A 305 -1.01 -17.35 4.02
CA ASN A 305 -1.36 -17.19 2.61
C ASN A 305 -2.10 -18.41 2.04
N ALA A 306 -2.73 -19.20 2.89
CA ALA A 306 -3.40 -20.42 2.50
C ALA A 306 -4.58 -20.22 1.52
N GLU A 307 -5.08 -19.00 1.35
CA GLU A 307 -6.14 -18.66 0.41
C GLU A 307 -5.64 -18.36 -1.02
N ALA A 308 -4.35 -18.31 -1.26
CA ALA A 308 -3.78 -18.02 -2.58
C ALA A 308 -3.04 -19.22 -3.18
N ARG A 309 -3.10 -19.34 -4.49
CA ARG A 309 -2.40 -20.35 -5.29
C ARG A 309 -1.56 -19.67 -6.35
N ILE A 310 -0.29 -20.03 -6.47
CA ILE A 310 0.62 -19.51 -7.50
C ILE A 310 0.34 -20.24 -8.81
N LEU A 311 -0.23 -19.56 -9.81
CA LEU A 311 -0.48 -20.14 -11.13
C LEU A 311 0.79 -20.21 -11.96
N THR A 312 1.76 -19.35 -11.72
CA THR A 312 3.02 -19.22 -12.48
C THR A 312 4.25 -19.45 -11.60
N PRO A 313 4.47 -20.67 -11.10
CA PRO A 313 5.51 -20.95 -10.08
C PRO A 313 6.95 -20.69 -10.54
N ASN A 314 7.16 -20.54 -11.86
CA ASN A 314 8.48 -20.23 -12.40
C ASN A 314 8.83 -18.74 -12.35
N VAL A 315 7.86 -17.87 -12.05
CA VAL A 315 8.08 -16.44 -11.93
C VAL A 315 8.35 -16.08 -10.47
N PRO A 316 9.47 -15.45 -10.15
CA PRO A 316 9.79 -15.07 -8.78
C PRO A 316 8.75 -14.13 -8.17
N LEU A 317 8.44 -14.35 -6.89
CA LEU A 317 7.55 -13.54 -6.08
C LEU A 317 8.32 -12.59 -5.14
N GLY A 318 9.57 -12.87 -4.91
CA GLY A 318 10.48 -12.10 -4.07
C GLY A 318 11.31 -11.08 -4.85
N ARG A 319 12.42 -10.68 -4.23
CA ARG A 319 13.36 -9.69 -4.79
C ARG A 319 14.27 -10.26 -5.88
N GLU A 320 14.17 -11.54 -6.18
CA GLU A 320 14.99 -12.15 -7.23
C GLU A 320 14.71 -11.47 -8.57
N PRO A 321 15.75 -11.02 -9.26
CA PRO A 321 15.58 -10.37 -10.54
C PRO A 321 15.04 -11.34 -11.59
N SER A 322 14.33 -10.83 -12.58
CA SER A 322 14.04 -11.59 -13.79
C SER A 322 15.34 -11.93 -14.53
N SER A 323 15.33 -12.98 -15.31
CA SER A 323 16.47 -13.45 -16.07
C SER A 323 16.14 -13.49 -17.56
N MET A 324 17.15 -13.80 -18.39
CA MET A 324 16.93 -13.94 -19.85
C MET A 324 15.90 -15.01 -20.22
N THR A 325 15.58 -15.92 -19.28
CA THR A 325 14.65 -17.04 -19.51
C THR A 325 13.38 -16.94 -18.66
N ILE A 326 13.36 -16.02 -17.68
CA ILE A 326 12.25 -15.87 -16.75
C ILE A 326 11.89 -14.39 -16.74
N GLY A 327 10.76 -14.05 -17.38
CA GLY A 327 10.21 -12.71 -17.40
C GLY A 327 9.17 -12.46 -16.31
N ARG A 328 8.21 -11.58 -16.60
CA ARG A 328 7.14 -11.17 -15.68
C ARG A 328 5.82 -10.99 -16.42
N TYR A 329 4.73 -11.18 -15.70
CA TYR A 329 3.38 -10.85 -16.19
C TYR A 329 3.00 -9.44 -15.73
N TYR A 330 2.48 -8.64 -16.66
CA TYR A 330 2.01 -7.28 -16.37
C TYR A 330 0.53 -7.25 -15.98
N ASP A 331 -0.28 -8.08 -16.64
CA ASP A 331 -1.73 -8.20 -16.42
C ASP A 331 -2.18 -9.64 -16.74
N ALA A 332 -3.30 -10.04 -16.13
CA ALA A 332 -3.92 -11.32 -16.37
C ALA A 332 -5.44 -11.21 -16.24
N TYR A 333 -6.17 -11.58 -17.28
CA TYR A 333 -7.64 -11.54 -17.28
C TYR A 333 -8.21 -12.96 -17.47
N PRO A 334 -9.16 -13.43 -16.61
CA PRO A 334 -9.71 -14.76 -16.71
C PRO A 334 -10.70 -14.89 -17.88
N LEU A 335 -10.57 -15.99 -18.65
CA LEU A 335 -11.46 -16.32 -19.76
C LEU A 335 -12.51 -17.35 -19.38
N ASP A 336 -12.30 -18.07 -18.29
CA ASP A 336 -13.22 -19.06 -17.74
C ASP A 336 -13.08 -19.15 -16.22
N ALA A 337 -14.01 -19.88 -15.59
CA ALA A 337 -14.05 -20.09 -14.14
C ALA A 337 -13.62 -21.52 -13.73
N ALA A 338 -12.84 -22.21 -14.56
CA ALA A 338 -12.30 -23.52 -14.25
C ALA A 338 -11.41 -23.48 -12.99
N ASP A 339 -11.16 -24.63 -12.35
CA ASP A 339 -10.26 -24.70 -11.20
C ASP A 339 -8.85 -24.22 -11.54
N TYR A 340 -8.38 -24.52 -12.74
CA TYR A 340 -7.21 -23.91 -13.37
C TYR A 340 -7.68 -23.08 -14.57
N PRO A 341 -7.93 -21.76 -14.38
CA PRO A 341 -8.52 -20.93 -15.41
C PRO A 341 -7.56 -20.73 -16.59
N THR A 342 -8.14 -20.60 -17.77
CA THR A 342 -7.43 -20.04 -18.92
C THR A 342 -7.45 -18.53 -18.83
N LEU A 343 -6.32 -17.90 -19.09
CA LEU A 343 -6.15 -16.45 -18.96
C LEU A 343 -5.67 -15.85 -20.27
N VAL A 344 -6.09 -14.63 -20.59
CA VAL A 344 -5.33 -13.77 -21.48
C VAL A 344 -4.38 -12.94 -20.63
N VAL A 345 -3.11 -12.87 -21.04
CA VAL A 345 -2.04 -12.28 -20.22
C VAL A 345 -1.14 -11.39 -21.06
N SER A 346 -0.58 -10.39 -20.41
CA SER A 346 0.52 -9.59 -20.95
C SER A 346 1.83 -10.06 -20.33
N TRP A 347 2.77 -10.49 -21.15
CA TRP A 347 4.03 -11.10 -20.73
C TRP A 347 5.22 -10.45 -21.41
N SER A 348 6.30 -10.23 -20.68
CA SER A 348 7.60 -9.85 -21.20
C SER A 348 8.63 -10.92 -20.86
N ASP A 349 9.35 -11.40 -21.88
CA ASP A 349 10.50 -12.28 -21.68
C ASP A 349 11.72 -11.46 -21.17
N GLY A 350 12.59 -12.15 -20.46
CA GLY A 350 13.85 -11.59 -20.03
C GLY A 350 13.74 -10.61 -18.86
N THR A 351 14.68 -9.69 -18.81
CA THR A 351 14.78 -8.73 -17.72
C THR A 351 13.72 -7.63 -17.83
N VAL A 352 12.99 -7.39 -16.76
CA VAL A 352 11.95 -6.34 -16.68
C VAL A 352 12.17 -5.35 -15.54
N GLU A 353 13.27 -5.46 -14.81
CA GLU A 353 13.65 -4.53 -13.75
C GLU A 353 14.11 -3.20 -14.34
N SER A 354 13.43 -2.10 -13.99
CA SER A 354 13.64 -0.78 -14.57
C SER A 354 15.11 -0.31 -14.55
N GLY A 355 15.79 -0.45 -13.41
CA GLY A 355 17.18 -0.02 -13.27
C GLY A 355 18.16 -0.76 -14.19
N THR A 356 17.95 -2.06 -14.44
CA THR A 356 18.81 -2.84 -15.36
C THR A 356 18.53 -2.48 -16.82
N LEU A 357 17.25 -2.28 -17.17
CA LEU A 357 16.84 -1.89 -18.52
C LEU A 357 17.28 -0.47 -18.84
N GLU A 358 17.15 0.46 -17.90
CA GLU A 358 17.58 1.84 -18.04
C GLU A 358 19.08 1.94 -18.26
N ALA A 359 19.88 1.22 -17.46
CA ALA A 359 21.32 1.13 -17.65
C ALA A 359 21.74 0.55 -19.02
N ALA A 360 20.89 -0.31 -19.60
CA ALA A 360 21.09 -0.87 -20.94
C ALA A 360 20.47 -0.03 -22.06
N GLY A 361 19.80 1.08 -21.76
CA GLY A 361 19.05 1.90 -22.73
C GLY A 361 17.87 1.16 -23.37
N LYS A 362 17.24 0.25 -22.64
CA LYS A 362 16.17 -0.61 -23.11
C LYS A 362 14.92 -0.48 -22.23
N SER A 363 13.79 -0.95 -22.74
CA SER A 363 12.53 -1.12 -22.00
C SER A 363 12.12 -2.57 -22.00
N ALA A 364 11.32 -2.99 -21.01
CA ALA A 364 10.60 -4.24 -21.09
C ALA A 364 9.68 -4.23 -22.32
N GLN A 365 9.44 -5.40 -22.90
CA GLN A 365 8.56 -5.57 -24.06
C GLN A 365 7.44 -6.55 -23.69
N PHE A 366 6.20 -6.06 -23.60
CA PHE A 366 5.05 -6.87 -23.26
C PHE A 366 4.21 -7.18 -24.49
N GLY A 367 4.07 -8.48 -24.79
CA GLY A 367 3.16 -9.00 -25.79
C GLY A 367 2.00 -9.78 -25.17
N LEU A 368 0.98 -10.11 -25.95
CA LEU A 368 -0.21 -10.84 -25.52
C LEU A 368 -0.10 -12.34 -25.75
N TYR A 369 -0.54 -13.09 -24.76
CA TYR A 369 -0.55 -14.56 -24.77
C TYR A 369 -1.85 -15.11 -24.17
N VAL A 370 -2.22 -16.31 -24.59
CA VAL A 370 -3.13 -17.17 -23.81
C VAL A 370 -2.30 -18.03 -22.88
N TYR A 371 -2.63 -18.03 -21.62
CA TYR A 371 -1.99 -18.84 -20.60
C TYR A 371 -2.93 -19.94 -20.10
N ASP A 372 -2.54 -21.19 -20.32
CA ASP A 372 -3.17 -22.35 -19.71
C ASP A 372 -2.55 -22.59 -18.33
N SER A 373 -3.29 -22.27 -17.28
CA SER A 373 -2.76 -22.38 -15.93
C SER A 373 -2.60 -23.84 -15.44
N LYS A 374 -3.31 -24.80 -16.05
CA LYS A 374 -3.16 -26.22 -15.78
C LYS A 374 -1.91 -26.80 -16.43
N ALA A 375 -1.70 -26.49 -17.69
CA ALA A 375 -0.52 -26.91 -18.45
C ALA A 375 0.71 -26.05 -18.10
N LYS A 376 0.54 -24.89 -17.45
CA LYS A 376 1.58 -23.89 -17.16
C LYS A 376 2.31 -23.44 -18.43
N ALA A 377 1.55 -23.25 -19.51
CA ALA A 377 2.07 -22.92 -20.83
C ALA A 377 1.42 -21.67 -21.42
N ARG A 378 2.23 -20.89 -22.15
CA ARG A 378 1.79 -19.71 -22.90
C ARG A 378 1.72 -20.02 -24.40
N ARG A 379 0.69 -19.52 -25.05
CA ARG A 379 0.56 -19.50 -26.50
C ARG A 379 0.47 -18.04 -26.97
N PRO A 380 1.33 -17.58 -27.89
CA PRO A 380 1.31 -16.18 -28.33
C PRO A 380 0.00 -15.85 -29.06
N LEU A 381 -0.50 -14.65 -28.85
CA LEU A 381 -1.64 -14.06 -29.56
C LEU A 381 -1.20 -12.92 -30.45
N TYR A 382 -0.50 -11.94 -29.89
CA TYR A 382 -0.07 -10.76 -30.60
C TYR A 382 1.14 -10.12 -29.89
N ASP A 383 2.07 -9.56 -30.66
CA ASP A 383 3.26 -8.88 -30.14
C ASP A 383 3.72 -7.80 -31.13
N ASP A 384 3.61 -6.53 -30.74
CA ASP A 384 4.16 -5.38 -31.46
C ASP A 384 5.54 -5.08 -30.88
N LEU A 385 6.60 -5.21 -31.66
CA LEU A 385 7.97 -5.06 -31.18
C LEU A 385 8.34 -3.64 -30.73
N GLU A 386 7.51 -2.63 -31.02
CA GLU A 386 7.77 -1.23 -30.69
C GLU A 386 6.84 -0.70 -29.60
N LYS A 387 5.79 -1.45 -29.25
CA LYS A 387 4.77 -1.05 -28.26
C LYS A 387 4.55 -2.12 -27.21
N TRP A 388 4.07 -1.73 -26.07
CA TRP A 388 3.49 -2.66 -25.12
C TRP A 388 2.07 -3.03 -25.55
N ASP A 389 1.79 -4.32 -25.61
CA ASP A 389 0.47 -4.88 -25.79
C ASP A 389 -0.04 -5.36 -24.44
N VAL A 390 -0.98 -4.61 -23.84
CA VAL A 390 -1.34 -4.82 -22.42
C VAL A 390 -2.85 -4.69 -22.19
N LEU A 391 -3.29 -5.20 -21.02
CA LEU A 391 -4.65 -5.06 -20.50
C LEU A 391 -5.72 -5.66 -21.43
N ALA A 392 -5.46 -6.81 -22.03
CA ALA A 392 -6.40 -7.44 -22.96
C ALA A 392 -7.70 -7.91 -22.27
N ARG A 393 -8.84 -7.64 -22.93
CA ARG A 393 -10.18 -8.01 -22.47
C ARG A 393 -10.99 -8.61 -23.62
N PRO A 394 -11.82 -9.65 -23.38
CA PRO A 394 -12.79 -10.11 -24.35
C PRO A 394 -13.79 -8.99 -24.69
N LEU A 395 -14.04 -8.77 -25.98
CA LEU A 395 -15.09 -7.86 -26.43
C LEU A 395 -16.42 -8.62 -26.52
N ALA A 396 -16.99 -8.88 -25.37
CA ALA A 396 -18.23 -9.64 -25.21
C ALA A 396 -19.07 -9.06 -24.06
N PRO A 397 -20.42 -9.13 -24.17
CA PRO A 397 -21.31 -8.67 -23.10
C PRO A 397 -21.05 -9.41 -21.80
N ARG A 398 -21.09 -8.67 -20.69
CA ARG A 398 -20.94 -9.22 -19.33
C ARG A 398 -22.09 -8.78 -18.43
N PRO A 399 -22.50 -9.58 -17.45
CA PRO A 399 -23.53 -9.17 -16.51
C PRO A 399 -23.15 -7.89 -15.75
N ALA A 400 -24.07 -6.94 -15.65
CA ALA A 400 -23.91 -5.82 -14.74
C ALA A 400 -24.15 -6.30 -13.30
N PRO A 401 -23.27 -5.95 -12.35
CA PRO A 401 -23.50 -6.30 -10.95
C PRO A 401 -24.64 -5.49 -10.33
N PRO A 402 -25.16 -5.91 -9.17
CA PRO A 402 -26.21 -5.18 -8.48
C PRO A 402 -25.70 -3.80 -8.00
N GLN A 403 -26.61 -2.85 -7.90
CA GLN A 403 -26.35 -1.58 -7.23
C GLN A 403 -26.41 -1.76 -5.71
N ILE A 404 -25.34 -1.43 -5.02
CA ILE A 404 -25.32 -1.41 -3.55
C ILE A 404 -25.89 -0.05 -3.10
N PRO A 405 -26.92 -0.03 -2.25
CA PRO A 405 -27.41 1.22 -1.65
C PRO A 405 -26.31 1.92 -0.84
N ALA A 406 -26.42 3.25 -0.76
CA ALA A 406 -25.52 4.01 0.11
C ALA A 406 -25.63 3.54 1.57
N SER A 407 -24.51 3.52 2.25
CA SER A 407 -24.43 3.15 3.66
C SER A 407 -25.22 4.11 4.54
N GLY A 408 -25.82 3.58 5.60
CA GLY A 408 -26.45 4.42 6.63
C GLY A 408 -25.40 5.23 7.41
N THR A 409 -25.86 6.32 8.00
CA THR A 409 -25.00 7.15 8.86
C THR A 409 -25.24 6.86 10.34
N HIS A 410 -24.22 7.05 11.19
CA HIS A 410 -24.38 6.94 12.63
C HIS A 410 -25.26 8.08 13.20
N GLN A 411 -25.77 7.89 14.41
CA GLN A 411 -26.69 8.85 15.06
C GLN A 411 -26.02 10.00 15.82
N PHE A 412 -24.68 10.01 15.88
CA PHE A 412 -23.90 11.04 16.57
C PHE A 412 -23.60 12.24 15.64
N ASP A 413 -22.51 12.95 15.88
CA ASP A 413 -22.10 14.08 15.04
C ASP A 413 -21.76 13.61 13.60
N GLN A 414 -22.60 14.00 12.63
CA GLN A 414 -22.53 13.58 11.22
C GLN A 414 -21.30 14.14 10.48
N GLU A 415 -20.60 15.11 11.03
CA GLU A 415 -19.36 15.64 10.46
C GLU A 415 -18.14 14.76 10.77
N THR A 416 -18.35 13.71 11.58
CA THR A 416 -17.29 12.80 12.05
C THR A 416 -17.44 11.41 11.45
N THR A 417 -16.39 10.61 11.61
CA THR A 417 -16.42 9.16 11.47
C THR A 417 -16.51 8.52 12.85
N LEU A 418 -17.43 7.59 13.05
CA LEU A 418 -17.52 6.76 14.25
C LEU A 418 -16.65 5.51 14.05
N ILE A 419 -15.65 5.32 14.91
CA ILE A 419 -14.80 4.12 14.91
C ILE A 419 -14.93 3.38 16.24
N GLY A 420 -14.66 2.07 16.24
CA GLY A 420 -14.68 1.28 17.47
C GLY A 420 -14.53 -0.23 17.23
N SER A 421 -14.54 -0.99 18.31
CA SER A 421 -14.70 -2.45 18.24
C SER A 421 -15.67 -2.98 19.29
N MET A 422 -16.21 -4.16 19.05
CA MET A 422 -17.13 -4.83 19.98
C MET A 422 -16.39 -5.38 21.20
N ASP A 423 -15.20 -5.93 21.00
CA ASP A 423 -14.37 -6.47 22.09
C ASP A 423 -12.91 -6.54 21.65
N VAL A 424 -12.04 -5.66 22.13
CA VAL A 424 -10.62 -5.64 21.76
C VAL A 424 -9.90 -6.97 22.07
N TYR A 425 -10.47 -7.79 22.96
CA TYR A 425 -9.90 -9.06 23.36
C TYR A 425 -10.24 -10.24 22.43
N GLN A 426 -11.09 -10.02 21.43
CA GLN A 426 -11.20 -10.90 20.28
C GLN A 426 -10.03 -10.62 19.34
N SER A 427 -8.94 -11.35 19.54
CA SER A 427 -7.67 -11.11 18.85
C SER A 427 -6.99 -12.42 18.51
N SER A 428 -6.37 -12.47 17.32
CA SER A 428 -5.45 -13.54 16.94
C SER A 428 -4.05 -13.37 17.57
N VAL A 429 -3.80 -12.21 18.18
CA VAL A 429 -2.53 -11.89 18.84
C VAL A 429 -2.54 -12.42 20.27
N ALA A 430 -1.71 -13.42 20.53
CA ALA A 430 -1.66 -14.12 21.82
C ALA A 430 -1.24 -13.25 23.03
N THR A 431 -0.77 -12.04 22.78
CA THR A 431 -0.29 -11.10 23.82
C THR A 431 -1.38 -10.22 24.41
N ILE A 432 -2.60 -10.24 23.85
CA ILE A 432 -3.72 -9.42 24.33
C ILE A 432 -4.64 -10.29 25.17
N ASN A 433 -4.57 -10.15 26.48
CA ASN A 433 -5.49 -10.85 27.40
C ASN A 433 -6.52 -9.86 27.97
N ARG A 434 -7.68 -10.40 28.39
CA ARG A 434 -8.74 -9.59 28.98
C ARG A 434 -8.21 -8.83 30.22
N GLY A 435 -8.37 -7.50 30.20
CA GLY A 435 -7.89 -6.59 31.24
C GLY A 435 -6.50 -6.01 30.98
N ASP A 436 -5.78 -6.44 29.95
CA ASP A 436 -4.48 -5.85 29.60
C ASP A 436 -4.65 -4.45 28.96
N ALA A 437 -5.66 -4.28 28.10
CA ALA A 437 -5.94 -2.98 27.49
C ALA A 437 -6.77 -2.08 28.42
N VAL A 438 -6.31 -0.85 28.63
CA VAL A 438 -7.04 0.18 29.41
C VAL A 438 -7.71 1.21 28.53
N ALA A 439 -7.16 1.43 27.33
CA ALA A 439 -7.69 2.35 26.32
C ALA A 439 -7.22 1.93 24.92
N VAL A 440 -7.82 2.55 23.92
CA VAL A 440 -7.34 2.52 22.56
C VAL A 440 -6.87 3.92 22.18
N ARG A 441 -5.60 4.05 21.83
CA ARG A 441 -5.00 5.28 21.30
C ARG A 441 -5.33 5.38 19.82
N VAL A 442 -5.76 6.56 19.37
CA VAL A 442 -5.98 6.87 17.97
C VAL A 442 -4.90 7.84 17.50
N ILE A 443 -4.22 7.48 16.43
CA ILE A 443 -3.11 8.25 15.84
C ILE A 443 -3.52 8.70 14.46
N GLU A 444 -3.41 10.02 14.18
CA GLU A 444 -3.53 10.58 12.84
C GLU A 444 -2.20 10.48 12.13
N GLY A 445 -2.24 10.02 10.87
CA GLY A 445 -1.10 10.06 9.96
C GLY A 445 -1.08 11.31 9.11
N PHE A 446 0.11 11.80 8.80
CA PHE A 446 0.32 12.90 7.87
C PHE A 446 1.62 12.69 7.08
N SER A 447 1.68 13.25 5.90
CA SER A 447 2.77 13.01 4.95
C SER A 447 3.58 14.28 4.67
N THR A 448 4.48 14.15 3.74
CA THR A 448 5.46 15.18 3.39
C THR A 448 4.92 16.37 2.61
N GLU A 449 3.62 16.40 2.25
CA GLU A 449 3.03 17.57 1.59
C GLU A 449 3.07 18.83 2.43
N GLU A 450 3.33 18.71 3.70
CA GLU A 450 3.43 19.83 4.65
C GLU A 450 4.85 20.39 4.76
N GLY A 451 5.72 20.10 3.79
CA GLY A 451 7.09 20.61 3.75
C GLY A 451 8.04 19.93 4.74
N ILE A 452 7.64 18.81 5.30
CA ILE A 452 8.40 18.05 6.28
C ILE A 452 9.55 17.31 5.60
N PRO A 453 10.71 17.11 6.25
CA PRO A 453 11.80 16.31 5.73
C PRO A 453 11.35 14.90 5.34
N ARG A 454 12.05 14.30 4.40
CA ARG A 454 11.75 13.00 3.84
C ARG A 454 11.39 11.95 4.88
N ASP A 455 12.14 11.93 5.97
CA ASP A 455 11.91 11.01 7.08
C ASP A 455 11.63 11.84 8.32
N PHE A 456 10.57 11.54 9.05
CA PHE A 456 10.24 12.22 10.31
C PHE A 456 11.25 11.94 11.43
N GLY A 457 12.43 11.66 11.10
CA GLY A 457 13.56 11.21 11.87
C GLY A 457 14.27 10.11 11.09
N LEU A 458 14.94 9.23 11.78
CA LEU A 458 15.69 8.10 11.22
C LEU A 458 14.83 6.83 11.06
N THR A 459 13.52 6.98 11.10
CA THR A 459 12.58 5.87 11.03
C THR A 459 11.85 5.91 9.70
N GLU A 460 11.45 4.78 9.19
CA GLU A 460 10.66 4.67 7.97
C GLU A 460 9.15 4.88 8.24
N HIS A 461 8.79 5.49 9.40
CA HIS A 461 7.43 5.80 9.75
C HIS A 461 6.99 7.15 9.15
N GLU A 462 5.77 7.21 8.74
CA GLU A 462 5.09 8.45 8.39
C GLU A 462 4.88 9.32 9.63
N GLY A 463 4.61 10.60 9.42
CA GLY A 463 4.30 11.52 10.52
C GLY A 463 3.08 11.06 11.29
N ALA A 464 3.17 11.10 12.61
CA ALA A 464 2.13 10.61 13.51
C ALA A 464 1.81 11.65 14.58
N ALA A 465 0.51 11.85 14.86
CA ALA A 465 0.07 12.67 15.95
C ALA A 465 -1.13 12.04 16.69
N ILE A 466 -1.08 12.03 17.99
CA ILE A 466 -2.10 11.38 18.81
C ILE A 466 -3.36 12.25 18.84
N LEU A 467 -4.48 11.75 18.28
CA LEU A 467 -5.78 12.40 18.38
C LEU A 467 -6.35 12.30 19.80
N GLY A 468 -6.08 11.22 20.49
CA GLY A 468 -6.53 10.99 21.86
C GLY A 468 -6.67 9.49 22.16
N GLN A 469 -7.43 9.19 23.20
CA GLN A 469 -7.65 7.84 23.69
C GLN A 469 -9.13 7.61 23.99
N ALA A 470 -9.64 6.46 23.58
CA ALA A 470 -10.96 5.97 23.96
C ALA A 470 -10.79 4.87 25.02
N PRO A 471 -11.47 4.93 26.17
CA PRO A 471 -11.36 3.89 27.19
C PRO A 471 -11.94 2.58 26.71
N VAL A 472 -11.34 1.49 27.13
CA VAL A 472 -11.87 0.12 26.94
C VAL A 472 -12.84 -0.17 28.09
N GLU A 473 -14.05 -0.53 27.75
CA GLU A 473 -15.11 -0.85 28.72
C GLU A 473 -15.00 -2.29 29.26
N ALA A 474 -15.75 -2.60 30.29
CA ALA A 474 -15.68 -3.93 30.93
C ALA A 474 -16.08 -5.09 29.99
N ASP A 475 -16.90 -4.85 28.98
CA ASP A 475 -17.22 -5.81 27.93
C ASP A 475 -16.13 -5.94 26.87
N GLY A 476 -15.07 -5.11 26.93
CA GLY A 476 -13.99 -5.02 25.96
C GLY A 476 -14.25 -4.05 24.82
N SER A 477 -15.42 -3.44 24.77
CA SER A 477 -15.77 -2.49 23.71
C SER A 477 -15.07 -1.14 23.89
N TRP A 478 -14.87 -0.45 22.78
CA TRP A 478 -14.46 0.96 22.75
C TRP A 478 -15.10 1.66 21.56
N ALA A 479 -15.26 2.98 21.64
CA ALA A 479 -15.77 3.78 20.54
C ALA A 479 -15.25 5.22 20.60
N ALA A 480 -15.01 5.82 19.43
CA ALA A 480 -14.58 7.20 19.28
C ALA A 480 -15.20 7.87 18.06
N LEU A 481 -15.46 9.17 18.16
CA LEU A 481 -15.72 10.06 17.02
C LEU A 481 -14.39 10.70 16.62
N ILE A 482 -13.98 10.54 15.38
CA ILE A 482 -12.75 11.09 14.82
C ILE A 482 -13.06 12.06 13.68
N PRO A 483 -12.14 12.94 13.29
CA PRO A 483 -12.29 13.76 12.09
C PRO A 483 -12.52 12.85 10.87
N ALA A 484 -13.52 13.19 10.05
CA ALA A 484 -13.72 12.48 8.78
C ALA A 484 -12.60 12.81 7.78
N ASN A 485 -12.37 11.89 6.83
CA ASN A 485 -11.37 12.02 5.75
C ASN A 485 -9.92 12.15 6.22
N VAL A 486 -9.63 11.75 7.44
CA VAL A 486 -8.29 11.78 8.03
C VAL A 486 -7.80 10.35 8.18
N PRO A 487 -6.61 10.02 7.69
CA PRO A 487 -6.03 8.69 7.89
C PRO A 487 -5.62 8.50 9.34
N VAL A 488 -6.05 7.39 9.92
CA VAL A 488 -5.73 7.02 11.30
C VAL A 488 -5.31 5.57 11.39
N HIS A 489 -4.54 5.24 12.43
CA HIS A 489 -4.42 3.88 12.92
C HIS A 489 -4.66 3.84 14.42
N VAL A 490 -4.84 2.65 14.98
CA VAL A 490 -5.23 2.46 16.37
C VAL A 490 -4.29 1.52 17.10
N GLN A 491 -4.12 1.77 18.41
CA GLN A 491 -3.27 0.99 19.29
C GLN A 491 -4.02 0.72 20.60
N PRO A 492 -4.44 -0.51 20.91
CA PRO A 492 -4.78 -0.89 22.27
C PRO A 492 -3.54 -0.69 23.16
N ILE A 493 -3.69 0.05 24.26
CA ILE A 493 -2.60 0.39 25.17
C ILE A 493 -2.86 -0.15 26.57
N ASP A 494 -1.76 -0.54 27.23
CA ASP A 494 -1.79 -0.95 28.61
C ASP A 494 -1.73 0.25 29.58
N LYS A 495 -1.72 -0.06 30.90
CA LYS A 495 -1.63 0.95 31.96
C LYS A 495 -0.36 1.81 31.92
N PHE A 496 0.69 1.39 31.23
CA PHE A 496 1.92 2.14 31.05
C PHE A 496 1.87 3.03 29.78
N GLY A 497 0.80 2.94 29.02
CA GLY A 497 0.67 3.62 27.75
C GLY A 497 1.42 2.97 26.59
N MET A 498 1.88 1.72 26.76
CA MET A 498 2.53 0.95 25.71
C MET A 498 1.51 0.26 24.83
N ALA A 499 1.70 0.30 23.53
CA ALA A 499 0.89 -0.47 22.61
C ALA A 499 1.02 -1.99 22.89
N LEU A 500 -0.11 -2.69 22.89
CA LEU A 500 -0.16 -4.13 22.94
C LEU A 500 0.03 -4.72 21.55
N VAL A 501 -0.51 -4.01 20.56
CA VAL A 501 -0.35 -4.28 19.12
C VAL A 501 -0.63 -2.99 18.37
N ASN A 502 -0.04 -2.84 17.19
CA ASN A 502 -0.37 -1.79 16.22
C ASN A 502 -1.32 -2.34 15.17
N GLU A 503 -2.35 -1.58 14.81
CA GLU A 503 -3.05 -1.82 13.55
C GLU A 503 -2.09 -1.49 12.40
N PRO A 504 -1.80 -2.43 11.51
CA PRO A 504 -0.74 -2.25 10.53
C PRO A 504 -1.16 -1.42 9.31
N VAL A 505 -2.40 -0.96 9.24
CA VAL A 505 -2.92 -0.20 8.10
C VAL A 505 -3.49 1.14 8.52
N TRP A 506 -3.24 2.14 7.68
CA TRP A 506 -3.94 3.40 7.76
C TRP A 506 -5.34 3.24 7.20
N PHE A 507 -6.33 3.66 7.95
CA PHE A 507 -7.70 3.71 7.48
C PHE A 507 -8.30 5.09 7.70
N SER A 508 -9.23 5.45 6.87
CA SER A 508 -9.99 6.70 6.96
C SER A 508 -11.45 6.44 6.70
N GLY A 509 -12.31 7.25 7.25
CA GLY A 509 -13.75 7.15 7.04
C GLY A 509 -14.34 8.45 6.55
N LYS A 510 -15.52 8.37 5.98
CA LYS A 510 -16.30 9.53 5.51
C LYS A 510 -17.15 10.12 6.63
N LYS A 511 -17.64 11.32 6.39
CA LYS A 511 -18.64 11.97 7.26
C LYS A 511 -19.84 11.07 7.44
N GLY A 512 -20.25 10.86 8.71
CA GLY A 512 -21.36 10.02 9.10
C GLY A 512 -21.10 8.51 9.04
N GLU A 513 -19.96 8.07 8.54
CA GLU A 513 -19.63 6.64 8.44
C GLU A 513 -19.40 6.01 9.81
N SER A 514 -19.87 4.76 9.97
CA SER A 514 -19.55 3.89 11.09
C SER A 514 -18.58 2.80 10.66
N ARG A 515 -17.45 2.71 11.37
CA ARG A 515 -16.43 1.67 11.16
C ARG A 515 -16.21 0.90 12.48
N PHE A 516 -16.91 -0.20 12.63
CA PHE A 516 -16.76 -1.08 13.77
C PHE A 516 -16.12 -2.40 13.37
N CYS A 517 -15.08 -2.78 14.11
CA CYS A 517 -14.49 -4.10 14.08
C CYS A 517 -15.16 -5.02 15.09
N GLY A 518 -15.07 -6.33 14.90
CA GLY A 518 -15.48 -7.29 15.93
C GLY A 518 -14.54 -7.27 17.11
N GLY A 519 -13.25 -7.40 16.82
CA GLY A 519 -12.15 -7.38 17.77
C GLY A 519 -10.98 -6.48 17.36
N CYS A 520 -9.79 -6.84 17.77
CA CYS A 520 -8.57 -6.16 17.42
C CYS A 520 -7.58 -7.18 16.84
N HIS A 521 -7.12 -6.97 15.62
CA HIS A 521 -6.20 -7.87 14.92
C HIS A 521 -6.75 -9.31 14.81
N GLU A 522 -7.97 -9.44 14.30
CA GLU A 522 -8.64 -10.73 14.13
C GLU A 522 -8.13 -11.49 12.90
N SER A 523 -8.25 -12.82 12.95
CA SER A 523 -8.05 -13.66 11.77
C SER A 523 -9.12 -13.36 10.72
N ARG A 524 -8.72 -13.22 9.45
CA ARG A 524 -9.66 -13.03 8.33
C ARG A 524 -10.55 -14.24 8.06
N THR A 525 -10.14 -15.41 8.52
CA THR A 525 -10.83 -16.68 8.28
C THR A 525 -11.76 -17.06 9.42
N ASP A 526 -11.65 -16.41 10.56
CA ASP A 526 -12.50 -16.69 11.72
C ASP A 526 -13.75 -15.82 11.70
N ALA A 527 -14.87 -16.41 12.10
CA ALA A 527 -16.10 -15.66 12.22
C ALA A 527 -16.02 -14.74 13.46
N THR A 528 -16.29 -13.47 13.27
CA THR A 528 -16.42 -12.52 14.38
C THR A 528 -17.59 -12.94 15.26
N VAL A 529 -17.36 -13.09 16.56
CA VAL A 529 -18.40 -13.33 17.54
C VAL A 529 -19.10 -12.01 17.83
N ILE A 530 -20.29 -11.81 17.25
CA ILE A 530 -21.10 -10.62 17.50
C ILE A 530 -21.78 -10.79 18.86
N GLN A 531 -21.49 -9.88 19.79
CA GLN A 531 -22.21 -9.80 21.05
C GLN A 531 -23.63 -9.26 20.80
N PRO A 532 -24.69 -9.90 21.34
CA PRO A 532 -26.04 -9.37 21.19
C PRO A 532 -26.21 -8.09 22.04
N GLY A 533 -26.82 -7.08 21.44
CA GLY A 533 -27.15 -5.82 22.12
C GLY A 533 -26.22 -4.66 21.77
N VAL A 534 -26.38 -3.56 22.48
CA VAL A 534 -25.55 -2.36 22.34
C VAL A 534 -24.34 -2.51 23.24
N THR A 535 -23.14 -2.28 22.69
CA THR A 535 -21.90 -2.30 23.48
C THR A 535 -21.90 -1.22 24.56
N GLN A 536 -21.15 -1.42 25.65
CA GLN A 536 -21.06 -0.45 26.74
C GLN A 536 -20.46 0.89 26.24
N ALA A 537 -19.48 0.84 25.32
CA ALA A 537 -18.89 2.04 24.74
C ALA A 537 -19.92 2.91 23.99
N ILE A 538 -20.79 2.29 23.18
CA ILE A 538 -21.87 3.01 22.50
C ILE A 538 -22.94 3.48 23.49
N GLY A 539 -23.29 2.66 24.48
CA GLY A 539 -24.29 3.01 25.53
C GLY A 539 -23.83 4.19 26.39
N ARG A 540 -22.53 4.31 26.67
CA ARG A 540 -21.96 5.45 27.37
C ARG A 540 -21.84 6.69 26.49
N GLY A 541 -21.72 6.52 25.19
CA GLY A 541 -21.36 7.49 24.19
C GLY A 541 -19.88 7.41 23.80
N PRO A 542 -19.57 7.50 22.51
CA PRO A 542 -18.20 7.44 21.99
C PRO A 542 -17.33 8.59 22.53
N ALA A 543 -16.05 8.34 22.71
CA ALA A 543 -15.08 9.39 23.04
C ALA A 543 -15.01 10.42 21.90
N ASN A 544 -15.05 11.71 22.24
CA ASN A 544 -14.99 12.76 21.23
C ASN A 544 -13.53 13.17 20.97
N LEU A 545 -12.95 12.62 19.90
CA LEU A 545 -11.57 12.91 19.51
C LEU A 545 -11.48 13.90 18.34
N HIS A 546 -12.59 14.24 17.71
CA HIS A 546 -12.60 15.18 16.60
C HIS A 546 -12.46 16.66 17.04
N ALA A 547 -12.87 16.99 18.26
CA ALA A 547 -12.72 18.34 18.81
C ALA A 547 -11.26 18.77 18.92
N THR A 548 -10.35 17.83 18.81
CA THR A 548 -8.92 18.01 18.91
C THR A 548 -8.22 17.92 17.57
N THR A 549 -8.86 18.31 16.45
CA THR A 549 -8.26 18.27 15.12
C THR A 549 -6.91 18.95 15.06
N LEU A 550 -5.95 18.37 14.34
CA LEU A 550 -4.54 18.79 14.35
C LEU A 550 -4.19 19.95 13.42
N ARG A 551 -5.16 20.67 12.91
CA ARG A 551 -4.87 21.86 12.13
C ARG A 551 -4.70 23.06 13.06
N GLY A 552 -3.46 23.58 13.13
CA GLY A 552 -3.06 24.74 13.93
C GLY A 552 -2.70 24.42 15.37
N ASP A 553 -1.73 25.11 15.88
CA ASP A 553 -1.29 25.37 17.26
C ASP A 553 -1.32 24.23 18.29
N ARG A 554 -0.97 22.99 17.90
CA ARG A 554 -1.02 21.86 18.82
C ARG A 554 0.30 21.23 19.15
N VAL A 555 1.31 22.04 19.14
CA VAL A 555 2.51 21.67 19.84
C VAL A 555 2.22 21.81 21.33
N SER A 556 2.03 20.69 21.96
CA SER A 556 1.85 20.65 23.39
C SER A 556 3.17 21.04 24.06
N SER A 557 3.19 22.17 24.74
CA SER A 557 4.20 22.48 25.76
C SER A 557 3.96 21.72 27.07
N GLY A 558 2.87 20.96 27.17
CA GLY A 558 2.51 20.15 28.31
C GLY A 558 1.71 18.93 27.87
N PHE A 559 2.36 17.76 27.83
CA PHE A 559 1.70 16.51 27.59
C PHE A 559 0.88 16.11 28.80
N THR A 560 -0.39 15.79 28.57
CA THR A 560 -1.21 15.06 29.53
C THR A 560 -1.60 13.73 28.93
N ARG A 561 -1.75 12.67 29.73
CA ARG A 561 -2.14 11.33 29.27
C ARG A 561 -3.47 11.27 28.52
N THR A 562 -4.23 12.33 28.57
CA THR A 562 -5.57 12.44 27.94
C THR A 562 -5.61 13.48 26.84
N GLY A 563 -4.52 14.19 26.56
CA GLY A 563 -4.47 15.26 25.56
C GLY A 563 -4.00 14.75 24.18
N THR A 564 -4.38 15.50 23.15
CA THR A 564 -3.85 15.34 21.80
C THR A 564 -2.46 15.95 21.73
N VAL A 565 -1.51 15.29 21.10
CA VAL A 565 -0.15 15.79 21.03
C VAL A 565 0.55 15.43 19.73
N GLY A 566 1.15 16.45 19.11
CA GLY A 566 2.37 16.26 18.39
C GLY A 566 3.52 16.09 19.39
N ILE A 567 4.43 15.17 19.15
CA ILE A 567 5.54 14.89 20.05
C ILE A 567 6.85 15.30 19.34
N PRO A 568 7.16 16.62 19.27
CA PRO A 568 8.44 17.06 18.75
C PRO A 568 9.53 16.69 19.74
N TRP A 569 10.56 16.02 19.24
CA TRP A 569 11.65 15.53 20.07
C TRP A 569 12.31 16.62 20.93
N ASP A 570 12.61 17.74 20.30
CA ASP A 570 13.32 18.87 20.91
C ASP A 570 12.56 19.53 22.06
N ARG A 571 11.24 19.55 22.00
CA ARG A 571 10.38 20.23 22.98
C ARG A 571 9.64 19.30 23.93
N ALA A 572 9.37 18.09 23.51
CA ALA A 572 8.64 17.13 24.31
C ALA A 572 9.56 16.19 25.11
N LEU A 573 10.62 15.70 24.50
CA LEU A 573 11.50 14.68 25.09
C LEU A 573 12.83 15.24 25.56
N GLN A 574 13.43 16.14 24.82
CA GLN A 574 14.73 16.72 25.18
C GLN A 574 14.76 17.32 26.58
N PRO A 575 13.72 18.05 27.04
CA PRO A 575 13.70 18.56 28.42
C PRO A 575 13.80 17.46 29.49
N ILE A 576 13.30 16.27 29.24
CA ILE A 576 13.42 15.11 30.14
C ILE A 576 14.88 14.66 30.20
N PHE A 577 15.53 14.52 29.04
CA PHE A 577 16.92 14.13 28.95
C PHE A 577 17.86 15.16 29.58
N ASP A 578 17.63 16.43 29.32
CA ASP A 578 18.43 17.55 29.89
C ASP A 578 18.37 17.55 31.40
N ALA A 579 17.19 17.33 31.96
CA ALA A 579 17.00 17.33 33.39
C ALA A 579 17.56 16.11 34.13
N LYS A 580 17.57 14.94 33.44
CA LYS A 580 17.75 13.65 34.15
C LYS A 580 18.90 12.80 33.64
N CYS A 581 19.36 13.00 32.39
CA CYS A 581 20.25 12.06 31.72
C CYS A 581 21.58 12.70 31.27
N VAL A 582 21.55 13.93 30.77
CA VAL A 582 22.71 14.60 30.15
C VAL A 582 23.89 14.79 31.13
N SER A 583 23.65 14.86 32.42
CA SER A 583 24.74 14.95 33.42
C SER A 583 25.74 13.78 33.30
N CYS A 584 25.29 12.58 32.88
CA CYS A 584 26.12 11.42 32.66
C CYS A 584 26.29 11.10 31.18
N HIS A 585 25.21 11.25 30.38
CA HIS A 585 25.17 10.89 28.96
C HIS A 585 25.41 12.11 28.07
N ASN A 586 26.65 12.59 28.02
CA ASN A 586 27.03 13.90 27.45
C ASN A 586 28.05 13.79 26.30
N GLY A 587 28.20 12.61 25.68
CA GLY A 587 29.11 12.40 24.58
C GLY A 587 30.61 12.30 24.98
N THR A 588 30.94 12.38 26.27
CA THR A 588 32.31 12.14 26.72
C THR A 588 32.58 10.64 26.75
N PRO A 589 33.55 10.11 25.98
CA PRO A 589 33.83 8.68 25.97
C PRO A 589 34.06 8.07 27.34
N GLY A 590 33.40 6.97 27.64
CA GLY A 590 33.49 6.28 28.93
C GLY A 590 32.40 5.24 29.13
N PRO A 591 32.33 4.60 30.29
CA PRO A 591 31.36 3.51 30.52
C PRO A 591 29.87 3.96 30.38
N ALA A 592 29.57 5.23 30.64
CA ALA A 592 28.23 5.79 30.45
C ALA A 592 27.93 6.16 28.99
N ASN A 593 28.95 6.33 28.17
CA ASN A 593 28.84 6.78 26.79
C ASN A 593 29.64 5.85 25.86
N PRO A 594 29.08 4.70 25.49
CA PRO A 594 29.73 3.78 24.57
C PRO A 594 29.93 4.43 23.20
N SER A 595 30.93 3.97 22.47
CA SER A 595 31.23 4.47 21.14
C SER A 595 31.19 3.32 20.13
N TRP A 596 30.78 3.64 18.89
CA TRP A 596 30.83 2.72 17.76
C TRP A 596 31.32 3.45 16.52
N THR A 597 31.82 2.69 15.55
CA THR A 597 32.37 3.22 14.33
C THR A 597 31.62 2.64 13.12
N ILE A 598 31.19 3.49 12.22
CA ILE A 598 30.65 3.12 10.93
C ILE A 598 31.74 3.30 9.91
N MET A 599 31.92 2.34 9.03
CA MET A 599 32.94 2.35 7.99
C MET A 599 32.35 1.96 6.64
N ASP A 600 32.68 2.73 5.63
CA ASP A 600 32.43 2.38 4.24
C ASP A 600 33.58 1.48 3.76
N PRO A 601 33.33 0.19 3.48
CA PRO A 601 34.39 -0.72 3.06
C PRO A 601 34.92 -0.43 1.65
N MET A 602 34.18 0.32 0.83
CA MET A 602 34.57 0.66 -0.52
C MET A 602 35.57 1.82 -0.56
N THR A 603 35.31 2.84 0.24
CA THR A 603 36.16 4.06 0.29
C THR A 603 37.14 4.05 1.44
N GLY A 604 36.94 3.21 2.45
CA GLY A 604 37.68 3.22 3.70
C GLY A 604 37.36 4.41 4.62
N ALA A 605 36.40 5.25 4.24
CA ALA A 605 35.94 6.32 5.11
C ALA A 605 35.29 5.79 6.37
N SER A 606 35.54 6.42 7.51
CA SER A 606 34.97 5.99 8.78
C SER A 606 34.52 7.17 9.64
N PHE A 607 33.52 6.91 10.47
CA PHE A 607 32.96 7.87 11.41
C PHE A 607 32.72 7.19 12.75
N THR A 608 33.19 7.79 13.83
CA THR A 608 32.97 7.28 15.18
C THR A 608 31.98 8.15 15.92
N TRP A 609 30.93 7.52 16.42
CA TRP A 609 29.92 8.15 17.29
C TRP A 609 30.14 7.75 18.74
N THR A 610 29.89 8.68 19.64
CA THR A 610 29.84 8.41 21.08
C THR A 610 28.44 8.78 21.58
N PHE A 611 27.83 7.88 22.36
CA PHE A 611 26.49 8.05 22.91
C PHE A 611 26.34 9.40 23.62
N ASP A 612 25.34 10.16 23.23
CA ASP A 612 25.14 11.55 23.68
C ASP A 612 23.66 11.89 23.70
N LEU A 613 23.15 12.31 24.85
CA LEU A 613 21.73 12.68 25.03
C LEU A 613 21.48 14.20 25.00
N ARG A 614 22.46 15.00 24.60
CA ARG A 614 22.28 16.45 24.44
C ARG A 614 21.40 16.80 23.26
N GLY A 615 20.66 17.91 23.35
CA GLY A 615 19.73 18.41 22.35
C GLY A 615 20.38 19.18 21.20
N GLY A 616 21.71 19.36 21.19
CA GLY A 616 22.40 20.09 20.12
C GLY A 616 22.34 19.35 18.79
N PRO A 617 22.29 20.10 17.65
CA PRO A 617 22.32 19.50 16.32
C PRO A 617 23.63 18.73 16.11
N ALA A 618 23.55 17.59 15.49
CA ALA A 618 24.67 16.71 15.23
C ALA A 618 24.66 16.22 13.79
N THR A 619 25.81 15.73 13.35
CA THR A 619 25.98 15.07 12.06
C THR A 619 26.46 13.65 12.31
N TYR A 620 25.90 12.69 11.60
CA TYR A 620 26.13 11.26 11.77
C TYR A 620 26.30 10.58 10.41
N GLY A 621 27.30 9.71 10.26
CA GLY A 621 27.48 8.87 9.09
C GLY A 621 28.68 9.21 8.23
N VAL A 622 28.78 8.52 7.08
CA VAL A 622 29.88 8.65 6.09
C VAL A 622 29.32 8.74 4.67
N GLY A 623 29.98 9.48 3.81
CA GLY A 623 29.64 9.56 2.38
C GLY A 623 28.19 9.99 2.15
N ASP A 624 27.48 9.26 1.30
CA ASP A 624 26.07 9.52 0.95
C ASP A 624 25.09 9.13 2.08
N ALA A 625 25.55 8.40 3.09
CA ALA A 625 24.78 8.04 4.29
C ALA A 625 24.95 9.05 5.44
N MET A 626 25.22 10.32 5.12
CA MET A 626 25.32 11.38 6.11
C MET A 626 23.95 11.92 6.53
N LEU A 627 23.68 11.89 7.83
CA LEU A 627 22.47 12.42 8.46
C LEU A 627 22.81 13.72 9.19
N SER A 628 22.02 14.76 8.96
CA SER A 628 22.18 16.06 9.61
C SER A 628 20.82 16.67 9.92
N GLY A 629 20.76 17.59 10.89
CA GLY A 629 19.52 18.26 11.29
C GLY A 629 18.82 17.63 12.49
N TYR A 630 19.29 16.50 12.97
CA TYR A 630 18.78 15.84 14.17
C TYR A 630 19.61 16.17 15.42
N SER A 631 19.03 15.99 16.61
CA SER A 631 19.79 16.14 17.85
C SER A 631 20.67 14.93 18.12
N ALA A 632 21.75 15.12 18.90
CA ALA A 632 22.61 14.04 19.34
C ALA A 632 21.83 12.97 20.13
N SER A 633 20.85 13.38 20.92
CA SER A 633 19.98 12.46 21.67
C SER A 633 19.15 11.55 20.77
N HIS A 634 18.55 12.09 19.71
CA HIS A 634 17.77 11.31 18.76
C HIS A 634 18.66 10.29 18.02
N LEU A 635 19.81 10.76 17.52
CA LEU A 635 20.79 9.92 16.84
C LEU A 635 21.34 8.79 17.75
N SER A 636 21.49 9.08 19.05
CA SER A 636 21.98 8.08 20.02
C SER A 636 20.94 7.05 20.40
N LEU A 637 19.67 7.42 20.49
CA LEU A 637 18.61 6.56 21.01
C LEU A 637 17.92 5.73 19.91
N ILE A 638 17.69 6.31 18.76
CA ILE A 638 17.08 5.61 17.61
C ILE A 638 18.15 5.04 16.71
N GLY A 639 19.28 5.75 16.57
CA GLY A 639 20.36 5.36 15.67
C GLY A 639 19.95 5.48 14.20
N PRO A 640 20.88 5.30 13.29
CA PRO A 640 20.51 4.93 11.94
C PRO A 640 19.91 3.53 12.02
N SER A 641 18.80 3.31 11.37
CA SER A 641 18.26 1.96 11.31
C SER A 641 19.36 1.04 10.76
N MET A 642 19.51 -0.13 11.31
CA MET A 642 20.45 -1.14 10.80
C MET A 642 20.23 -1.37 9.31
N ARG A 643 19.00 -1.24 8.85
CA ARG A 643 18.58 -1.35 7.46
C ARG A 643 19.16 -0.25 6.57
N ASP A 644 19.27 1.00 7.05
CA ASP A 644 19.92 2.07 6.27
C ASP A 644 21.43 1.85 6.17
N LEU A 645 22.05 1.30 7.21
CA LEU A 645 23.44 0.90 7.19
C LEU A 645 23.68 -0.30 6.23
N GLU A 646 22.80 -1.26 6.22
CA GLU A 646 22.84 -2.40 5.29
C GLU A 646 22.62 -1.97 3.84
N ARG A 647 21.69 -1.05 3.59
CA ARG A 647 21.44 -0.49 2.24
C ARG A 647 22.62 0.30 1.71
N ALA A 648 23.38 0.93 2.58
CA ALA A 648 24.57 1.66 2.21
C ALA A 648 25.84 0.78 2.19
N ASP A 649 25.70 -0.55 2.36
CA ASP A 649 26.81 -1.50 2.46
C ASP A 649 27.85 -1.11 3.53
N LEU A 650 27.40 -0.45 4.59
CA LEU A 650 28.27 0.03 5.66
C LEU A 650 28.54 -1.06 6.72
N VAL A 651 29.73 -1.04 7.27
CA VAL A 651 30.14 -1.95 8.35
C VAL A 651 30.16 -1.20 9.67
N VAL A 652 29.52 -1.77 10.68
CA VAL A 652 29.54 -1.25 12.05
C VAL A 652 30.56 -2.02 12.87
N VAL A 653 31.48 -1.27 13.51
CA VAL A 653 32.46 -1.81 14.44
C VAL A 653 32.18 -1.23 15.82
N GLY A 654 31.96 -2.10 16.79
CA GLY A 654 31.56 -1.71 18.15
C GLY A 654 30.13 -2.16 18.50
N ASP A 655 29.65 -1.70 19.63
CA ASP A 655 28.35 -2.11 20.20
C ASP A 655 27.28 -1.05 19.87
N LEU A 656 26.90 -0.96 18.61
CA LEU A 656 25.76 -0.15 18.19
C LEU A 656 24.49 -0.77 18.75
N LYS A 657 23.71 0.03 19.47
CA LYS A 657 22.41 -0.37 20.00
C LYS A 657 21.33 0.58 19.55
N VAL A 658 20.20 0.04 19.11
CA VAL A 658 18.95 0.77 18.97
C VAL A 658 18.26 0.73 20.33
N TYR A 659 18.26 1.86 21.05
CA TYR A 659 17.65 1.95 22.37
C TYR A 659 16.13 2.15 22.31
N ILE A 660 15.63 2.76 21.26
CA ILE A 660 14.20 2.93 20.95
C ILE A 660 13.91 2.17 19.64
N GLU A 661 13.03 1.19 19.74
CA GLU A 661 12.50 0.47 18.58
C GLU A 661 11.30 1.27 18.05
N PRO A 662 11.39 1.90 16.86
CA PRO A 662 10.29 2.65 16.29
C PRO A 662 9.04 1.78 16.11
N GLY A 663 7.88 2.29 16.54
CA GLY A 663 6.62 1.53 16.53
C GLY A 663 6.47 0.50 17.65
N ASN A 664 7.47 0.34 18.55
CA ASN A 664 7.43 -0.71 19.56
C ASN A 664 8.12 -0.29 20.89
N ALA A 665 7.39 0.46 21.70
CA ALA A 665 7.89 0.87 23.02
C ALA A 665 8.18 -0.36 23.91
N ARG A 666 7.41 -1.44 23.78
CA ARG A 666 7.49 -2.62 24.62
C ARG A 666 8.82 -3.36 24.47
N ASP A 667 9.36 -3.41 23.25
CA ASP A 667 10.65 -4.03 22.96
C ASP A 667 11.84 -3.08 23.07
N SER A 668 11.59 -1.78 23.15
CA SER A 668 12.61 -0.74 23.28
C SER A 668 13.45 -0.93 24.55
N GLU A 669 14.77 -1.01 24.39
CA GLU A 669 15.70 -1.20 25.51
C GLU A 669 15.66 -0.03 26.49
N LEU A 670 15.48 1.19 26.01
CA LEU A 670 15.36 2.39 26.85
C LEU A 670 14.19 2.25 27.82
N MET A 671 13.00 1.85 27.35
CA MET A 671 11.80 1.69 28.17
C MET A 671 11.98 0.58 29.23
N LYS A 672 12.66 -0.50 28.88
CA LYS A 672 13.02 -1.56 29.82
C LYS A 672 13.94 -1.06 30.93
N LYS A 673 14.93 -0.23 30.60
CA LYS A 673 15.88 0.36 31.56
C LYS A 673 15.26 1.44 32.44
N LEU A 674 14.30 2.19 31.92
CA LEU A 674 13.65 3.30 32.61
C LEU A 674 12.34 2.90 33.30
N ASN A 675 11.95 1.62 33.25
CA ASN A 675 10.67 1.13 33.75
C ASN A 675 10.40 1.57 35.19
N PRO A 676 9.41 2.45 35.43
CA PRO A 676 9.10 2.94 36.76
C PRO A 676 8.13 1.98 37.48
N MET A 677 8.55 0.73 37.72
CA MET A 677 7.74 -0.29 38.42
C MET A 677 7.08 0.21 39.70
N GLN A 678 7.71 1.16 40.38
CA GLN A 678 7.16 1.79 41.57
C GLN A 678 5.93 2.67 41.29
N LEU A 679 5.84 3.25 40.09
CA LEU A 679 4.74 4.12 39.71
C LEU A 679 3.50 3.33 39.23
N TYR A 680 3.72 2.06 38.86
CA TYR A 680 2.69 1.19 38.32
C TYR A 680 2.76 -0.20 38.98
N PRO A 681 2.60 -0.29 40.31
CA PRO A 681 2.61 -1.59 40.98
C PRO A 681 1.47 -2.44 40.43
N SER A 682 1.80 -3.66 40.02
CA SER A 682 0.77 -4.62 39.64
C SER A 682 0.04 -5.10 40.91
N PRO A 683 -1.29 -5.17 40.92
CA PRO A 683 -2.05 -5.66 42.05
C PRO A 683 -1.72 -7.11 42.44
N ASP A 684 -1.26 -7.91 41.47
CA ASP A 684 -0.86 -9.31 41.60
C ASP A 684 0.64 -9.52 41.81
N GLY A 685 1.43 -8.44 41.87
CA GLY A 685 2.88 -8.47 42.00
C GLY A 685 3.62 -8.97 40.74
N ASN A 686 2.91 -9.34 39.69
CA ASN A 686 3.48 -9.77 38.43
C ASN A 686 3.76 -8.57 37.52
N VAL A 687 5.00 -8.15 37.49
CA VAL A 687 5.44 -7.16 36.52
C VAL A 687 5.77 -7.89 35.23
N ARG A 688 4.81 -8.02 34.34
CA ARG A 688 5.04 -8.57 33.01
C ARG A 688 5.99 -7.73 32.17
N ALA A 689 6.21 -6.49 32.60
CA ALA A 689 6.82 -5.55 31.70
C ALA A 689 8.27 -5.80 31.43
N PHE A 690 9.13 -6.35 32.19
CA PHE A 690 10.56 -6.44 31.85
C PHE A 690 11.32 -7.31 32.87
N PRO A 691 11.14 -8.62 32.85
CA PRO A 691 11.86 -9.50 33.79
C PRO A 691 13.36 -9.37 33.56
N GLY A 692 14.11 -9.09 34.63
CA GLY A 692 15.55 -9.23 34.65
C GLY A 692 16.39 -7.99 34.35
N MET A 693 15.81 -6.86 34.04
CA MET A 693 16.56 -5.60 33.83
C MET A 693 16.61 -4.75 35.11
N PRO A 694 17.77 -4.29 35.56
CA PRO A 694 17.87 -3.31 36.62
C PRO A 694 17.23 -1.98 36.13
N VAL A 695 16.48 -1.31 37.00
CA VAL A 695 15.91 0.01 36.71
C VAL A 695 17.01 1.05 36.79
N HIS A 696 17.65 1.30 35.67
CA HIS A 696 18.82 2.16 35.56
C HIS A 696 18.59 3.56 36.15
N ALA A 697 17.44 4.16 35.83
CA ALA A 697 17.12 5.51 36.30
C ALA A 697 17.08 5.63 37.82
N ARG A 698 16.57 4.62 38.52
CA ARG A 698 16.56 4.56 40.00
C ARG A 698 17.95 4.49 40.60
N ASP A 699 18.77 3.61 40.00
CA ASP A 699 20.12 3.37 40.52
C ASP A 699 20.99 4.62 40.46
N VAL A 700 20.70 5.54 39.56
CA VAL A 700 21.43 6.83 39.40
C VAL A 700 20.65 8.04 39.89
N GLY A 701 19.47 7.84 40.47
CA GLY A 701 18.64 8.94 41.00
C GLY A 701 17.96 9.81 39.94
N ALA A 702 17.73 9.28 38.75
CA ALA A 702 17.10 9.97 37.61
C ALA A 702 15.66 9.47 37.36
N ASP A 703 14.89 9.26 38.43
CA ASP A 703 13.53 8.73 38.33
C ASP A 703 12.62 9.58 37.43
N LEU A 704 11.90 8.92 36.53
CA LEU A 704 10.87 9.52 35.70
C LEU A 704 9.55 9.63 36.44
N THR A 705 8.79 10.67 36.14
CA THR A 705 7.37 10.72 36.49
C THR A 705 6.57 9.77 35.62
N ALA A 706 5.34 9.44 36.02
CA ALA A 706 4.44 8.62 35.24
C ALA A 706 4.14 9.23 33.86
N ASP A 707 4.00 10.56 33.81
CA ASP A 707 3.72 11.28 32.57
C ASP A 707 4.93 11.32 31.62
N GLU A 708 6.13 11.49 32.15
CA GLU A 708 7.36 11.42 31.36
C GLU A 708 7.56 10.02 30.75
N TYR A 709 7.33 8.97 31.54
CA TYR A 709 7.43 7.59 31.03
C TYR A 709 6.36 7.28 29.98
N PHE A 710 5.12 7.74 30.22
CA PHE A 710 4.03 7.59 29.27
C PHE A 710 4.33 8.33 27.94
N LEU A 711 4.92 9.51 28.01
CA LEU A 711 5.31 10.28 26.83
C LEU A 711 6.38 9.58 25.99
N LEU A 712 7.40 9.02 26.65
CA LEU A 712 8.43 8.24 25.97
C LEU A 712 7.83 7.01 25.25
N ASN A 713 6.93 6.29 25.93
CA ASN A 713 6.23 5.16 25.34
C ASN A 713 5.38 5.56 24.13
N ALA A 714 4.60 6.64 24.27
CA ALA A 714 3.76 7.16 23.20
C ALA A 714 4.57 7.58 21.97
N MET A 715 5.73 8.21 22.21
CA MET A 715 6.63 8.61 21.11
C MET A 715 7.24 7.41 20.40
N ALA A 716 7.70 6.40 21.15
CA ALA A 716 8.25 5.18 20.54
C ALA A 716 7.19 4.44 19.71
N ASP A 717 5.99 4.24 20.28
CA ASP A 717 4.88 3.58 19.60
C ASP A 717 4.35 4.35 18.38
N ALA A 718 4.52 5.68 18.37
CA ALA A 718 4.18 6.54 17.23
C ALA A 718 5.26 6.56 16.12
N GLY A 719 6.32 5.75 16.24
CA GLY A 719 7.35 5.61 15.22
C GLY A 719 8.67 6.31 15.51
N GLY A 720 8.84 6.93 16.70
CA GLY A 720 10.12 7.52 17.08
C GLY A 720 10.52 8.78 16.30
N GLN A 721 9.59 9.50 15.76
CA GLN A 721 9.82 10.66 14.89
C GLN A 721 10.57 11.80 15.61
N PHE A 722 11.37 12.55 14.84
CA PHE A 722 12.09 13.73 15.36
C PHE A 722 11.24 14.99 15.30
N TYR A 723 10.53 15.20 14.19
CA TYR A 723 9.66 16.35 13.96
C TYR A 723 8.21 15.98 14.25
N SER A 724 7.46 16.96 14.75
CA SER A 724 6.00 16.93 14.64
C SER A 724 5.57 17.78 13.44
N ARG A 725 4.29 17.72 13.09
CA ARG A 725 3.70 18.48 11.98
C ARG A 725 4.03 19.98 12.08
N GLU A 726 4.01 20.54 13.31
CA GLU A 726 4.08 21.96 13.55
C GLU A 726 5.51 22.51 13.64
N ASN A 727 6.51 21.67 13.76
CA ASN A 727 7.90 22.11 13.90
C ASN A 727 8.85 21.56 12.83
N ALA A 728 8.31 20.89 11.81
CA ALA A 728 9.14 20.41 10.71
C ALA A 728 9.70 21.58 9.89
N PRO A 729 10.95 21.51 9.42
CA PRO A 729 11.51 22.51 8.53
C PRO A 729 10.68 22.62 7.26
N GLY A 730 10.19 23.82 6.95
CA GLY A 730 9.36 24.06 5.76
C GLY A 730 7.88 23.73 5.95
N ALA A 731 7.41 23.44 7.16
CA ALA A 731 6.00 23.43 7.46
C ALA A 731 5.40 24.82 7.20
N PRO A 732 4.19 24.94 6.64
CA PRO A 732 3.56 26.21 6.30
C PRO A 732 3.22 27.06 7.51
#